data_2f5a5974635c0b22885aaac0e59c7e6d
#
_entry.id   2f5a5974635c0b22885aaac0e59c7e6d
#
_cell.length_a   1.000
_cell.length_b   1.000
_cell.length_c   1.000
_cell.angle_alpha   90.00
_cell.angle_beta   90.00
_cell.angle_gamma   90.00
#
_symmetry.space_group_name_H-M   'P 1'
#
loop_
_entity.id
_entity.type
_entity.pdbx_description
1 polymer ?
#
loop_
_entity_poly.entity_id
_entity_poly.type
_entity_poly.pdbx_seq_one_letter_code
_entity_poly.pdbx_strand_id
1 'polypeptide(L)'
;MNTFLRHAILLFIVIPMFGITNLFAERGDTTKVKLFDKYLWTWYGNQNRWGEFPSKDKRFERIFMNFTLTCPKGGCGEWDYTMRVYARTRTGKMDSNLVDAPMFSKAGAFSDSLRVALQPTFKTKYNATAKKTDTVPNNPFQIWMYKDNANPFQVTDSMPAYEAGYWNILFSSTGAKVDSFFVTGDTTFIKGTRKAYKPFEIVNETEIGRFITPYGKWHNENWSYTWDFDVTDYAHILRDSTEIKVFYDGWSQGSLFNLDFTFIEGIPARETYEHRVFWSGNPTYGDPGNPIEKFLKPMKFNRLQLTDKITLRLQTTGHGFGGTENAAEFSQKTHKILINGEEKFEQFLWRGDCGQNPIYPQAGTWYYNRAGWCPGDVVKYWDYHVTPFFNGFDSLEISYAMEPYENQDLSKRASYIIEGQLLYSKSNYMNNVSLEEIKMPNSAYKYRRMNPICPGQKPLIVVKNQGSNTLNSMIIRYRIDSGEDKYFNWSGNIAFMEESEIELPIIDFPNGDHTFTVQVFEPNGRLDESDIGDIKTVAFSNPKLTTSGKVALMLKTDAVSGIPNGIRYEVQDADGYIIKERGNFQDGATIRDTFNLEDGCYRFVIYDEALGDGLYPIFQGSTRGFYSLREVGGSTIIFNSQAANYGQPSGIYASFGDREIIPFRVNMNAVSIDEGINDVSVPTLNIAPNPTLSGIANLQLLGMPRDLEGTIQIVSSIGQVMFQETISTTDAQSMPINLQGYPSGAYAVRITVKGVTITGMIMHNAE
;
A
#
# COMPACT_ATOMS: atom_id res chain seq x y z
N MET A 1 -20.40 29.85 -87.61
CA MET A 1 -21.55 30.75 -87.40
C MET A 1 -22.43 30.10 -86.35
N ASN A 2 -22.58 30.78 -85.21
CA ASN A 2 -23.47 30.55 -84.09
C ASN A 2 -23.14 29.44 -83.05
N THR A 3 -22.51 29.91 -82.09
CA THR A 3 -22.49 29.69 -80.62
C THR A 3 -23.85 29.24 -80.05
N PHE A 4 -23.81 28.20 -79.19
CA PHE A 4 -24.70 28.08 -78.08
C PHE A 4 -23.96 27.60 -76.81
N LEU A 5 -23.88 28.51 -75.86
CA LEU A 5 -23.40 28.36 -74.52
C LEU A 5 -24.35 27.51 -73.70
N ARG A 6 -23.91 26.39 -73.09
CA ARG A 6 -24.66 25.71 -72.07
C ARG A 6 -23.90 25.79 -70.74
N HIS A 7 -24.45 26.55 -69.80
CA HIS A 7 -24.02 26.62 -68.42
C HIS A 7 -24.31 25.29 -67.72
N ALA A 8 -23.31 24.56 -67.29
CA ALA A 8 -23.45 23.46 -66.32
C ALA A 8 -23.24 24.04 -64.94
N ILE A 9 -24.29 24.07 -64.11
CA ILE A 9 -24.22 24.40 -62.70
C ILE A 9 -23.70 23.14 -61.99
N LEU A 10 -22.45 23.17 -61.50
CA LEU A 10 -21.90 22.18 -60.58
C LEU A 10 -22.42 22.47 -59.19
N LEU A 11 -23.32 21.62 -58.70
CA LEU A 11 -23.76 21.57 -57.31
C LEU A 11 -22.66 20.90 -56.49
N PHE A 12 -21.84 21.66 -55.75
CA PHE A 12 -20.93 21.12 -54.73
C PHE A 12 -21.76 20.69 -53.51
N ILE A 13 -21.98 19.38 -53.36
CA ILE A 13 -22.44 18.78 -52.11
C ILE A 13 -21.26 18.74 -51.19
N VAL A 14 -21.17 19.69 -50.25
CA VAL A 14 -20.24 19.63 -49.10
C VAL A 14 -20.82 18.59 -48.16
N ILE A 15 -20.32 17.38 -48.23
CA ILE A 15 -20.49 16.37 -47.16
C ILE A 15 -19.59 16.79 -46.02
N PRO A 16 -20.14 17.10 -44.83
CA PRO A 16 -19.27 17.30 -43.67
C PRO A 16 -18.64 15.93 -43.37
N MET A 17 -17.38 15.74 -43.69
CA MET A 17 -16.56 14.69 -43.08
C MET A 17 -16.50 14.97 -41.58
N PHE A 18 -17.41 14.38 -40.83
CA PHE A 18 -17.15 14.11 -39.42
C PHE A 18 -15.97 13.16 -39.41
N GLY A 19 -14.80 13.72 -39.24
CA GLY A 19 -13.62 12.96 -38.88
C GLY A 19 -13.92 12.28 -37.56
N ILE A 20 -14.18 10.97 -37.64
CA ILE A 20 -14.00 10.10 -36.46
C ILE A 20 -12.51 10.16 -36.20
N THR A 21 -12.06 11.11 -35.38
CA THR A 21 -10.78 10.99 -34.71
C THR A 21 -10.94 9.77 -33.81
N ASN A 22 -10.52 8.61 -34.29
CA ASN A 22 -10.13 7.54 -33.40
C ASN A 22 -9.05 8.18 -32.52
N LEU A 23 -9.40 8.54 -31.31
CA LEU A 23 -8.44 8.80 -30.25
C LEU A 23 -7.74 7.46 -29.99
N PHE A 24 -6.74 7.18 -30.82
CA PHE A 24 -5.74 6.20 -30.45
C PHE A 24 -4.99 6.86 -29.27
N ALA A 25 -5.11 6.28 -28.08
CA ALA A 25 -4.27 6.67 -26.98
C ALA A 25 -2.83 6.52 -27.42
N GLU A 26 -2.03 7.55 -27.16
CA GLU A 26 -0.61 7.55 -27.51
C GLU A 26 0.16 6.67 -26.50
N ARG A 27 1.25 6.08 -26.93
CA ARG A 27 2.16 5.32 -26.06
C ARG A 27 2.57 6.19 -24.86
N GLY A 28 2.45 5.66 -23.64
CA GLY A 28 2.69 6.38 -22.38
C GLY A 28 1.47 7.08 -21.79
N ASP A 29 0.34 7.09 -22.48
CA ASP A 29 -0.91 7.61 -21.93
C ASP A 29 -1.29 6.85 -20.66
N THR A 30 -1.79 7.59 -19.67
CA THR A 30 -2.09 7.03 -18.35
C THR A 30 -3.59 7.01 -18.08
N THR A 31 -4.12 5.83 -17.75
CA THR A 31 -5.49 5.66 -17.26
C THR A 31 -5.47 5.29 -15.78
N LYS A 32 -6.25 6.00 -14.96
CA LYS A 32 -6.41 5.69 -13.53
C LYS A 32 -7.79 5.13 -13.24
N VAL A 33 -7.83 4.05 -12.46
CA VAL A 33 -9.06 3.39 -12.01
C VAL A 33 -9.06 3.38 -10.48
N LYS A 34 -9.97 4.12 -9.87
CA LYS A 34 -10.13 4.19 -8.42
C LYS A 34 -11.19 3.18 -7.96
N LEU A 35 -10.81 2.26 -7.07
CA LEU A 35 -11.73 1.25 -6.55
C LEU A 35 -12.21 1.55 -5.14
N PHE A 36 -11.32 1.98 -4.26
CA PHE A 36 -11.68 2.32 -2.88
C PHE A 36 -11.18 3.71 -2.55
N ASP A 37 -12.00 4.47 -1.81
CA ASP A 37 -11.67 5.82 -1.37
C ASP A 37 -12.00 5.95 0.11
N LYS A 38 -10.97 6.13 0.95
CA LYS A 38 -11.06 6.25 2.42
C LYS A 38 -11.98 5.21 3.06
N TYR A 39 -11.85 3.96 2.60
CA TYR A 39 -12.65 2.85 3.11
C TYR A 39 -12.10 2.38 4.46
N LEU A 40 -12.94 2.29 5.49
CA LEU A 40 -12.52 1.86 6.82
C LEU A 40 -12.53 0.33 6.92
N TRP A 41 -11.42 -0.26 7.34
CA TRP A 41 -11.35 -1.68 7.69
C TRP A 41 -11.92 -1.98 9.07
N THR A 42 -12.60 -3.10 9.16
CA THR A 42 -13.11 -3.62 10.41
C THR A 42 -12.97 -5.13 10.45
N TRP A 43 -12.41 -5.67 11.52
CA TRP A 43 -12.41 -7.09 11.92
C TRP A 43 -12.41 -8.11 10.78
N TYR A 44 -11.30 -8.80 10.52
CA TYR A 44 -11.21 -9.94 9.58
C TYR A 44 -12.07 -9.77 8.32
N GLY A 45 -11.95 -8.65 7.64
CA GLY A 45 -12.88 -8.25 6.60
C GLY A 45 -12.39 -8.59 5.20
N ASN A 46 -13.26 -9.23 4.40
CA ASN A 46 -13.13 -9.22 2.95
C ASN A 46 -13.94 -8.06 2.38
N GLN A 47 -13.31 -7.25 1.53
CA GLN A 47 -13.98 -6.20 0.78
C GLN A 47 -13.86 -6.52 -0.70
N ASN A 48 -14.99 -6.83 -1.34
CA ASN A 48 -15.04 -7.12 -2.75
C ASN A 48 -15.64 -5.93 -3.49
N ARG A 49 -15.03 -5.53 -4.59
CA ARG A 49 -15.56 -4.49 -5.47
C ARG A 49 -15.26 -4.78 -6.93
N TRP A 50 -16.26 -4.57 -7.77
CA TRP A 50 -16.08 -4.58 -9.22
C TRP A 50 -15.44 -3.28 -9.67
N GLY A 51 -14.41 -3.40 -10.51
CA GLY A 51 -13.74 -2.30 -11.17
C GLY A 51 -14.01 -2.33 -12.67
N GLU A 52 -14.27 -1.16 -13.24
CA GLU A 52 -14.29 -0.96 -14.69
C GLU A 52 -12.87 -0.64 -15.14
N PHE A 53 -12.16 -1.65 -15.59
CA PHE A 53 -10.80 -1.55 -16.08
C PHE A 53 -10.77 -1.26 -17.59
N PRO A 54 -9.61 -0.84 -18.14
CA PRO A 54 -9.47 -0.65 -19.57
C PRO A 54 -9.84 -1.90 -20.37
N SER A 55 -10.32 -1.68 -21.61
CA SER A 55 -10.73 -2.75 -22.53
C SER A 55 -9.59 -3.72 -22.82
N LYS A 56 -9.94 -4.99 -23.01
CA LYS A 56 -9.02 -6.06 -23.44
C LYS A 56 -8.26 -5.77 -24.76
N ASP A 57 -8.71 -4.82 -25.55
CA ASP A 57 -8.07 -4.44 -26.81
C ASP A 57 -6.87 -3.50 -26.58
N LYS A 58 -6.70 -2.98 -25.36
CA LYS A 58 -5.58 -2.14 -24.98
C LYS A 58 -4.42 -2.97 -24.41
N ARG A 59 -3.19 -2.52 -24.65
CA ARG A 59 -1.97 -3.08 -24.09
C ARG A 59 -1.32 -2.05 -23.20
N PHE A 60 -0.71 -2.52 -22.11
CA PHE A 60 -0.11 -1.66 -21.10
C PHE A 60 1.34 -2.06 -20.88
N GLU A 61 2.23 -1.08 -20.96
CA GLU A 61 3.64 -1.28 -20.66
C GLU A 61 3.85 -1.53 -19.16
N ARG A 62 3.10 -0.80 -18.32
CA ARG A 62 3.10 -0.96 -16.86
C ARG A 62 1.67 -0.83 -16.32
N ILE A 63 1.39 -1.60 -15.29
CA ILE A 63 0.20 -1.46 -14.46
C ILE A 63 0.65 -1.42 -13.01
N PHE A 64 0.37 -0.31 -12.33
CA PHE A 64 0.64 -0.18 -10.90
C PHE A 64 -0.65 -0.24 -10.11
N MET A 65 -0.64 -1.05 -9.06
CA MET A 65 -1.64 -1.04 -8.01
C MET A 65 -1.10 -0.18 -6.86
N ASN A 66 -1.74 0.96 -6.62
CA ASN A 66 -1.35 1.93 -5.60
C ASN A 66 -2.25 1.74 -4.38
N PHE A 67 -1.68 1.25 -3.30
CA PHE A 67 -2.40 1.01 -2.05
C PHE A 67 -1.98 2.03 -1.00
N THR A 68 -2.90 2.92 -0.62
CA THR A 68 -2.62 3.99 0.35
C THR A 68 -3.34 3.74 1.66
N LEU A 69 -2.60 3.72 2.77
CA LEU A 69 -3.15 3.77 4.11
C LEU A 69 -3.15 5.19 4.66
N THR A 70 -4.22 5.52 5.36
CA THR A 70 -4.35 6.72 6.17
C THR A 70 -5.00 6.37 7.50
N CYS A 71 -4.86 7.22 8.51
CA CYS A 71 -5.50 6.97 9.78
C CYS A 71 -6.88 7.64 9.89
N PRO A 72 -7.89 6.95 10.44
CA PRO A 72 -9.13 7.60 10.84
C PRO A 72 -8.90 8.55 12.01
N LYS A 73 -9.87 9.40 12.31
CA LYS A 73 -9.85 10.21 13.54
C LYS A 73 -9.77 9.29 14.76
N GLY A 74 -8.72 9.43 15.54
CA GLY A 74 -8.43 8.55 16.69
C GLY A 74 -7.27 7.57 16.46
N GLY A 75 -6.64 7.61 15.29
CA GLY A 75 -5.43 6.84 14.97
C GLY A 75 -5.64 5.62 14.10
N CYS A 76 -4.57 5.05 13.61
CA CYS A 76 -4.55 3.81 12.85
C CYS A 76 -4.68 2.55 13.73
N GLY A 77 -4.88 1.39 13.10
CA GLY A 77 -4.80 0.09 13.76
C GLY A 77 -3.50 -0.10 14.50
N GLU A 78 -3.56 -0.70 15.70
CA GLU A 78 -2.43 -0.78 16.63
C GLU A 78 -1.36 -1.79 16.16
N TRP A 79 -1.76 -2.88 15.49
CA TRP A 79 -0.94 -4.05 15.22
C TRP A 79 -0.54 -4.19 13.74
N ASP A 80 0.46 -5.02 13.49
CA ASP A 80 0.96 -5.44 12.20
C ASP A 80 0.10 -6.58 11.61
N TYR A 81 -0.83 -6.21 10.77
CA TYR A 81 -1.76 -7.14 10.13
C TYR A 81 -1.41 -7.43 8.68
N THR A 82 -1.63 -8.68 8.27
CA THR A 82 -1.45 -9.07 6.88
C THR A 82 -2.57 -8.53 6.00
N MET A 83 -2.18 -7.87 4.92
CA MET A 83 -3.05 -7.37 3.87
C MET A 83 -2.77 -8.11 2.57
N ARG A 84 -3.82 -8.60 1.91
CA ARG A 84 -3.72 -9.28 0.61
C ARG A 84 -4.75 -8.72 -0.35
N VAL A 85 -4.33 -8.52 -1.60
CA VAL A 85 -5.21 -8.07 -2.67
C VAL A 85 -5.28 -9.17 -3.73
N TYR A 86 -6.51 -9.53 -4.12
CA TYR A 86 -6.76 -10.58 -5.09
C TYR A 86 -7.56 -10.05 -6.27
N ALA A 87 -7.14 -10.45 -7.47
CA ALA A 87 -8.01 -10.41 -8.65
C ALA A 87 -8.85 -11.69 -8.69
N ARG A 88 -10.16 -11.57 -8.92
CA ARG A 88 -11.12 -12.67 -8.89
C ARG A 88 -11.70 -12.93 -10.28
N THR A 89 -11.45 -14.13 -10.79
CA THR A 89 -11.96 -14.56 -12.10
C THR A 89 -13.09 -15.56 -11.91
N ARG A 90 -14.27 -15.22 -12.44
CA ARG A 90 -15.43 -16.10 -12.45
C ARG A 90 -15.24 -17.23 -13.45
N THR A 91 -15.47 -18.48 -13.01
CA THR A 91 -15.29 -19.66 -13.88
C THR A 91 -16.56 -20.10 -14.58
N GLY A 92 -17.74 -19.63 -14.13
CA GLY A 92 -19.04 -20.12 -14.56
C GLY A 92 -19.36 -21.55 -14.08
N LYS A 93 -18.43 -22.21 -13.40
CA LYS A 93 -18.63 -23.57 -12.86
C LYS A 93 -19.24 -23.48 -11.47
N MET A 94 -20.24 -24.32 -11.20
CA MET A 94 -20.88 -24.41 -9.90
C MET A 94 -20.38 -25.61 -9.13
N ASP A 95 -20.22 -25.43 -7.82
CA ASP A 95 -20.00 -26.49 -6.83
C ASP A 95 -20.99 -26.27 -5.67
N SER A 96 -20.99 -27.12 -4.67
CA SER A 96 -21.89 -26.98 -3.53
C SER A 96 -21.27 -27.47 -2.23
N ASN A 97 -21.47 -26.70 -1.17
CA ASN A 97 -21.08 -27.07 0.20
C ASN A 97 -22.27 -27.60 0.98
N LEU A 98 -22.05 -28.66 1.76
CA LEU A 98 -23.03 -29.17 2.71
C LEU A 98 -23.00 -28.27 3.96
N VAL A 99 -24.05 -27.49 4.14
CA VAL A 99 -24.18 -26.52 5.25
C VAL A 99 -25.36 -26.86 6.13
N ASP A 100 -25.33 -26.36 7.37
CA ASP A 100 -26.51 -26.35 8.23
C ASP A 100 -27.52 -25.34 7.71
N ALA A 101 -28.74 -25.78 7.49
CA ALA A 101 -29.84 -24.98 6.98
C ALA A 101 -31.05 -25.06 7.91
N PRO A 102 -31.90 -24.03 7.96
CA PRO A 102 -33.15 -24.09 8.69
C PRO A 102 -34.03 -25.25 8.23
N MET A 103 -34.66 -25.93 9.19
CA MET A 103 -35.53 -27.08 8.92
C MET A 103 -37.01 -26.68 8.75
N PHE A 104 -37.37 -25.49 9.17
CA PHE A 104 -38.76 -25.04 9.19
C PHE A 104 -38.98 -23.76 8.41
N SER A 105 -40.19 -23.61 7.87
CA SER A 105 -40.68 -22.34 7.32
C SER A 105 -42.07 -22.04 7.81
N LYS A 106 -42.30 -20.80 8.23
CA LYS A 106 -43.61 -20.25 8.54
C LYS A 106 -43.91 -19.15 7.53
N ALA A 107 -44.97 -19.31 6.73
CA ALA A 107 -45.34 -18.35 5.68
C ALA A 107 -44.19 -17.94 4.78
N GLY A 108 -43.30 -18.86 4.43
CA GLY A 108 -42.09 -18.62 3.59
C GLY A 108 -40.88 -18.12 4.35
N ALA A 109 -41.00 -17.73 5.62
CA ALA A 109 -39.86 -17.34 6.45
C ALA A 109 -39.21 -18.58 7.07
N PHE A 110 -37.94 -18.83 6.71
CA PHE A 110 -37.16 -19.97 7.21
C PHE A 110 -36.59 -19.70 8.62
N SER A 111 -36.63 -20.73 9.48
CA SER A 111 -36.05 -20.67 10.82
C SER A 111 -35.53 -22.05 11.26
N ASP A 112 -34.50 -22.08 12.09
CA ASP A 112 -34.01 -23.30 12.79
C ASP A 112 -34.72 -23.55 14.11
N SER A 113 -35.51 -22.57 14.57
CA SER A 113 -36.27 -22.65 15.79
C SER A 113 -37.56 -21.86 15.69
N LEU A 114 -38.64 -22.45 16.20
CA LEU A 114 -39.97 -21.84 16.22
C LEU A 114 -40.63 -22.05 17.58
N ARG A 115 -41.19 -20.98 18.12
CA ARG A 115 -42.05 -21.05 19.30
C ARG A 115 -43.49 -20.92 18.84
N VAL A 116 -44.27 -21.97 19.04
CA VAL A 116 -45.65 -22.08 18.54
C VAL A 116 -46.54 -22.75 19.58
N ALA A 117 -47.84 -22.60 19.48
CA ALA A 117 -48.83 -23.40 20.16
C ALA A 117 -49.33 -24.51 19.23
N LEU A 118 -49.37 -25.77 19.70
CA LEU A 118 -49.91 -26.91 18.93
C LEU A 118 -51.41 -27.10 19.14
N GLN A 119 -51.92 -26.47 20.16
CA GLN A 119 -53.37 -26.44 20.44
C GLN A 119 -53.95 -25.07 20.07
N PRO A 120 -55.25 -24.98 19.73
CA PRO A 120 -55.89 -23.73 19.40
C PRO A 120 -55.70 -22.67 20.50
N THR A 121 -55.20 -21.50 20.10
CA THR A 121 -55.21 -20.31 20.96
C THR A 121 -56.43 -19.45 20.61
N PHE A 122 -56.86 -18.61 21.51
CA PHE A 122 -58.10 -17.86 21.39
C PHE A 122 -57.83 -16.35 21.50
N LYS A 123 -58.68 -15.56 20.84
CA LYS A 123 -58.67 -14.10 20.93
C LYS A 123 -60.10 -13.60 21.17
N THR A 124 -60.21 -12.45 21.79
CA THR A 124 -61.49 -11.77 21.97
C THR A 124 -61.85 -10.97 20.73
N LYS A 125 -63.13 -11.02 20.34
CA LYS A 125 -63.71 -10.26 19.22
C LYS A 125 -65.06 -9.69 19.67
N TYR A 126 -65.27 -8.40 19.46
CA TYR A 126 -66.56 -7.79 19.74
C TYR A 126 -67.57 -8.17 18.64
N ASN A 127 -68.74 -8.71 19.07
CA ASN A 127 -69.85 -9.01 18.23
C ASN A 127 -70.86 -7.86 18.27
N ALA A 128 -70.87 -7.03 17.22
CA ALA A 128 -71.71 -5.83 17.16
C ALA A 128 -73.21 -6.15 17.19
N THR A 129 -73.63 -7.27 16.62
CA THR A 129 -75.02 -7.69 16.60
C THR A 129 -75.51 -8.13 17.97
N ALA A 130 -74.75 -8.93 18.68
CA ALA A 130 -75.03 -9.43 19.98
C ALA A 130 -74.61 -8.45 21.10
N LYS A 131 -73.96 -7.35 20.80
CA LYS A 131 -73.38 -6.34 21.72
C LYS A 131 -72.59 -6.97 22.88
N LYS A 132 -71.85 -8.04 22.60
CA LYS A 132 -70.99 -8.74 23.53
C LYS A 132 -69.63 -9.09 22.94
N THR A 133 -68.70 -9.39 23.84
CA THR A 133 -67.41 -9.90 23.43
C THR A 133 -67.45 -11.43 23.41
N ASP A 134 -67.13 -11.99 22.24
CA ASP A 134 -67.02 -13.44 22.07
C ASP A 134 -65.56 -13.84 22.09
N THR A 135 -65.25 -15.04 22.59
CA THR A 135 -63.95 -15.69 22.49
C THR A 135 -63.93 -16.55 21.24
N VAL A 136 -63.04 -16.26 20.32
CA VAL A 136 -62.96 -16.97 19.02
C VAL A 136 -61.56 -17.60 18.89
N PRO A 137 -61.44 -18.78 18.27
CA PRO A 137 -60.16 -19.39 18.03
C PRO A 137 -59.32 -18.54 17.07
N ASN A 138 -57.99 -18.48 17.27
CA ASN A 138 -57.06 -17.97 16.30
C ASN A 138 -56.98 -18.89 15.08
N ASN A 139 -56.75 -18.33 13.94
CA ASN A 139 -56.58 -19.13 12.72
C ASN A 139 -55.28 -19.93 12.83
N PRO A 140 -55.28 -21.22 12.48
CA PRO A 140 -54.04 -21.98 12.38
C PRO A 140 -53.21 -21.47 11.19
N PHE A 141 -51.90 -21.61 11.30
CA PHE A 141 -50.98 -21.49 10.19
C PHE A 141 -50.20 -22.80 9.98
N GLN A 142 -49.67 -23.00 8.79
CA GLN A 142 -48.87 -24.18 8.48
C GLN A 142 -47.41 -23.93 8.76
N ILE A 143 -46.75 -24.84 9.47
CA ILE A 143 -45.30 -24.96 9.54
C ILE A 143 -44.92 -25.99 8.50
N TRP A 144 -44.09 -25.61 7.56
CA TRP A 144 -43.55 -26.50 6.54
C TRP A 144 -42.19 -26.99 6.97
N MET A 145 -41.94 -28.28 6.77
CA MET A 145 -40.66 -28.92 7.09
C MET A 145 -39.92 -29.32 5.85
N TYR A 146 -38.60 -29.15 5.88
CA TYR A 146 -37.70 -29.41 4.79
C TYR A 146 -36.63 -30.38 5.26
N LYS A 147 -36.78 -31.67 5.01
CA LYS A 147 -35.90 -32.76 5.50
C LYS A 147 -35.03 -33.35 4.42
N ASP A 148 -35.32 -33.04 3.15
CA ASP A 148 -34.56 -33.56 2.00
C ASP A 148 -33.33 -32.65 1.72
N ASN A 149 -32.14 -33.21 1.87
CA ASN A 149 -30.88 -32.51 1.59
C ASN A 149 -30.63 -32.31 0.10
N ALA A 150 -31.14 -33.22 -0.76
CA ALA A 150 -30.97 -33.11 -2.20
C ALA A 150 -31.89 -32.04 -2.82
N ASN A 151 -33.11 -31.91 -2.24
CA ASN A 151 -34.10 -30.93 -2.69
C ASN A 151 -34.42 -29.93 -1.56
N PRO A 152 -33.52 -28.99 -1.26
CA PRO A 152 -33.55 -28.20 -0.03
C PRO A 152 -34.77 -27.26 0.11
N PHE A 153 -35.46 -26.97 -0.98
CA PHE A 153 -36.65 -26.11 -1.00
C PHE A 153 -37.96 -26.86 -1.15
N GLN A 154 -37.91 -28.21 -1.21
CA GLN A 154 -39.09 -29.03 -1.31
C GLN A 154 -39.66 -29.29 0.10
N VAL A 155 -40.94 -28.97 0.31
CA VAL A 155 -41.69 -29.32 1.50
C VAL A 155 -41.81 -30.81 1.60
N THR A 156 -41.29 -31.41 2.65
CA THR A 156 -41.35 -32.85 2.91
C THR A 156 -42.46 -33.23 3.91
N ASP A 157 -42.89 -32.30 4.71
CA ASP A 157 -43.93 -32.50 5.73
C ASP A 157 -44.50 -31.13 6.14
N SER A 158 -45.69 -31.13 6.74
CA SER A 158 -46.29 -29.93 7.28
C SER A 158 -47.13 -30.23 8.52
N MET A 159 -47.23 -29.27 9.42
CA MET A 159 -48.07 -29.37 10.61
C MET A 159 -48.79 -28.05 10.87
N PRO A 160 -50.05 -28.10 11.29
CA PRO A 160 -50.77 -26.91 11.73
C PRO A 160 -50.27 -26.45 13.11
N ALA A 161 -50.18 -25.15 13.27
CA ALA A 161 -49.81 -24.52 14.55
C ALA A 161 -50.53 -23.20 14.73
N TYR A 162 -50.46 -22.65 15.93
CA TYR A 162 -51.06 -21.38 16.30
C TYR A 162 -49.95 -20.45 16.86
N GLU A 163 -50.19 -19.14 16.86
CA GLU A 163 -49.31 -18.21 17.54
C GLU A 163 -49.11 -18.60 19.01
N ALA A 164 -47.86 -18.51 19.46
CA ALA A 164 -47.47 -18.90 20.84
C ALA A 164 -48.06 -18.01 21.93
N GLY A 165 -48.61 -16.89 21.58
CA GLY A 165 -49.31 -15.98 22.46
C GLY A 165 -50.31 -15.14 21.62
N TYR A 166 -51.23 -14.52 22.32
CA TYR A 166 -52.25 -13.72 21.67
C TYR A 166 -52.60 -12.48 22.50
N TRP A 167 -53.07 -11.44 21.80
CA TRP A 167 -53.59 -10.25 22.42
C TRP A 167 -55.06 -10.44 22.78
N ASN A 168 -55.35 -10.33 24.05
CA ASN A 168 -56.71 -10.29 24.55
C ASN A 168 -57.17 -8.82 24.60
N ILE A 169 -58.19 -8.48 23.85
CA ILE A 169 -58.69 -7.11 23.73
C ILE A 169 -60.02 -7.00 24.47
N LEU A 170 -60.08 -6.09 25.43
CA LEU A 170 -61.29 -5.76 26.13
C LEU A 170 -62.05 -4.67 25.37
N PHE A 171 -63.32 -4.93 25.17
CA PHE A 171 -64.21 -3.99 24.49
C PHE A 171 -65.29 -3.47 25.43
N SER A 172 -65.68 -2.22 25.27
CA SER A 172 -66.85 -1.62 25.91
C SER A 172 -68.13 -2.23 25.35
N SER A 173 -69.26 -1.92 25.99
CA SER A 173 -70.62 -2.31 25.52
C SER A 173 -70.95 -1.69 24.13
N THR A 174 -70.22 -0.68 23.69
CA THR A 174 -70.37 -0.06 22.36
C THR A 174 -69.41 -0.61 21.35
N GLY A 175 -68.47 -1.53 21.68
CA GLY A 175 -67.51 -2.13 20.83
C GLY A 175 -66.19 -1.34 20.70
N ALA A 176 -66.00 -0.28 21.47
CA ALA A 176 -64.72 0.45 21.50
C ALA A 176 -63.70 -0.36 22.31
N LYS A 177 -62.44 -0.40 21.85
CA LYS A 177 -61.32 -0.99 22.58
C LYS A 177 -61.09 -0.20 23.88
N VAL A 178 -61.17 -0.88 25.03
CA VAL A 178 -60.94 -0.27 26.36
C VAL A 178 -59.52 -0.56 26.82
N ASP A 179 -59.07 -1.81 26.64
CA ASP A 179 -57.77 -2.26 27.09
C ASP A 179 -57.29 -3.45 26.27
N SER A 180 -56.00 -3.83 26.39
CA SER A 180 -55.48 -5.05 25.81
C SER A 180 -54.26 -5.55 26.61
N PHE A 181 -54.21 -6.84 26.80
CA PHE A 181 -53.05 -7.49 27.41
C PHE A 181 -52.66 -8.74 26.65
N PHE A 182 -51.37 -9.04 26.68
CA PHE A 182 -50.84 -10.21 26.03
C PHE A 182 -50.95 -11.43 26.90
N VAL A 183 -51.55 -12.50 26.38
CA VAL A 183 -51.67 -13.80 27.06
C VAL A 183 -50.62 -14.73 26.45
N THR A 184 -49.73 -15.24 27.28
CA THR A 184 -48.81 -16.30 26.88
C THR A 184 -49.57 -17.65 27.03
N GLY A 185 -49.84 -18.30 25.90
CA GLY A 185 -50.44 -19.65 25.90
C GLY A 185 -49.40 -20.74 26.13
N ASP A 186 -49.85 -21.99 26.24
CA ASP A 186 -48.96 -23.15 26.23
C ASP A 186 -48.15 -23.16 24.94
N THR A 187 -46.82 -23.11 25.09
CA THR A 187 -45.92 -22.99 23.94
C THR A 187 -44.99 -24.18 23.82
N THR A 188 -44.88 -24.68 22.59
CA THR A 188 -43.88 -25.67 22.21
C THR A 188 -42.73 -24.96 21.46
N PHE A 189 -41.55 -25.26 21.89
CA PHE A 189 -40.34 -24.78 21.18
C PHE A 189 -39.83 -25.91 20.27
N ILE A 190 -40.01 -25.71 18.96
CA ILE A 190 -39.55 -26.66 17.95
C ILE A 190 -38.18 -26.18 17.49
N LYS A 191 -37.16 -27.03 17.58
CA LYS A 191 -35.81 -26.72 17.12
C LYS A 191 -35.29 -27.84 16.22
N GLY A 192 -34.66 -27.49 15.13
CA GLY A 192 -34.02 -28.45 14.23
C GLY A 192 -33.36 -27.78 13.03
N THR A 193 -32.19 -28.30 12.70
CA THR A 193 -31.48 -27.99 11.44
C THR A 193 -31.37 -29.24 10.61
N ARG A 194 -31.17 -29.09 9.33
CA ARG A 194 -30.84 -30.13 8.37
C ARG A 194 -29.58 -29.78 7.62
N LYS A 195 -28.94 -30.79 7.05
CA LYS A 195 -27.85 -30.54 6.10
C LYS A 195 -28.46 -30.29 4.72
N ALA A 196 -28.00 -29.25 4.06
CA ALA A 196 -28.42 -28.92 2.68
C ALA A 196 -27.20 -28.51 1.85
N TYR A 197 -27.23 -28.88 0.57
CA TYR A 197 -26.21 -28.42 -0.38
C TYR A 197 -26.52 -26.98 -0.75
N LYS A 198 -25.60 -26.06 -0.42
CA LYS A 198 -25.66 -24.65 -0.85
C LYS A 198 -24.75 -24.48 -2.05
N PRO A 199 -25.33 -24.19 -3.24
CA PRO A 199 -24.52 -23.97 -4.45
C PRO A 199 -23.72 -22.67 -4.34
N PHE A 200 -22.52 -22.68 -4.89
CA PHE A 200 -21.67 -21.52 -5.09
C PHE A 200 -20.92 -21.64 -6.41
N GLU A 201 -20.59 -20.49 -6.99
CA GLU A 201 -19.74 -20.45 -8.18
C GLU A 201 -18.26 -20.61 -7.78
N ILE A 202 -17.54 -21.43 -8.50
CA ILE A 202 -16.08 -21.54 -8.37
C ILE A 202 -15.46 -20.25 -8.91
N VAL A 203 -14.78 -19.51 -8.05
CA VAL A 203 -14.07 -18.29 -8.38
C VAL A 203 -12.58 -18.53 -8.14
N ASN A 204 -11.79 -18.29 -9.18
CA ASN A 204 -10.33 -18.30 -9.04
C ASN A 204 -9.88 -16.99 -8.42
N GLU A 205 -9.11 -17.06 -7.35
CA GLU A 205 -8.50 -15.91 -6.69
C GLU A 205 -7.00 -15.93 -6.96
N THR A 206 -6.47 -14.84 -7.48
CA THR A 206 -5.04 -14.64 -7.75
C THR A 206 -4.53 -13.51 -6.89
N GLU A 207 -3.62 -13.80 -5.99
CA GLU A 207 -2.99 -12.77 -5.16
C GLU A 207 -2.07 -11.90 -6.02
N ILE A 208 -2.36 -10.59 -6.07
CA ILE A 208 -1.63 -9.61 -6.88
C ILE A 208 -0.82 -8.63 -6.04
N GLY A 209 -0.93 -8.71 -4.71
CA GLY A 209 -0.14 -7.91 -3.79
C GLY A 209 -0.37 -8.28 -2.33
N ARG A 210 0.71 -8.24 -1.55
CA ARG A 210 0.71 -8.47 -0.09
C ARG A 210 1.62 -7.45 0.59
N PHE A 211 1.15 -6.89 1.68
CA PHE A 211 1.96 -6.10 2.60
C PHE A 211 1.52 -6.33 4.04
N ILE A 212 2.34 -5.91 4.98
CA ILE A 212 1.99 -5.94 6.40
C ILE A 212 1.76 -4.51 6.87
N THR A 213 0.68 -4.25 7.58
CA THR A 213 0.43 -2.91 8.13
C THR A 213 1.51 -2.52 9.13
N PRO A 214 1.85 -1.23 9.25
CA PRO A 214 2.73 -0.79 10.33
C PRO A 214 2.02 -0.88 11.69
N TYR A 215 2.77 -0.93 12.77
CA TYR A 215 2.26 -0.68 14.13
C TYR A 215 1.77 0.76 14.24
N GLY A 216 0.49 0.98 13.97
CA GLY A 216 -0.09 2.29 13.71
C GLY A 216 -0.49 3.12 14.93
N LYS A 217 -0.29 2.63 16.19
CA LYS A 217 -0.73 3.29 17.43
C LYS A 217 -0.29 4.76 17.55
N TRP A 218 0.86 5.11 16.97
CA TRP A 218 1.44 6.45 17.04
C TRP A 218 1.17 7.28 15.79
N HIS A 219 0.48 6.74 14.78
CA HIS A 219 0.07 7.48 13.61
C HIS A 219 -1.29 8.15 13.82
N ASN A 220 -1.44 9.35 13.33
CA ASN A 220 -2.69 10.14 13.41
C ASN A 220 -3.26 10.41 12.02
N GLU A 221 -4.36 11.14 11.94
CA GLU A 221 -5.08 11.46 10.71
C GLU A 221 -4.24 12.22 9.65
N ASN A 222 -3.09 12.77 10.02
CA ASN A 222 -2.18 13.45 9.07
C ASN A 222 -1.15 12.49 8.46
N TRP A 223 -1.09 11.23 8.94
CA TRP A 223 -0.20 10.23 8.40
C TRP A 223 -0.82 9.52 7.20
N SER A 224 -0.02 9.31 6.16
CA SER A 224 -0.36 8.45 5.04
C SER A 224 0.89 7.80 4.46
N TYR A 225 0.73 6.62 3.89
CA TYR A 225 1.78 5.96 3.14
C TYR A 225 1.17 5.16 1.99
N THR A 226 1.83 5.19 0.83
CA THR A 226 1.40 4.46 -0.37
C THR A 226 2.44 3.41 -0.71
N TRP A 227 2.00 2.18 -0.91
CA TRP A 227 2.76 1.09 -1.49
C TRP A 227 2.35 0.92 -2.95
N ASP A 228 3.34 0.85 -3.83
CA ASP A 228 3.15 0.66 -5.25
C ASP A 228 3.54 -0.78 -5.61
N PHE A 229 2.61 -1.51 -6.22
CA PHE A 229 2.82 -2.87 -6.68
C PHE A 229 2.81 -2.89 -8.21
N ASP A 230 3.87 -3.39 -8.85
CA ASP A 230 3.85 -3.68 -10.28
C ASP A 230 3.02 -4.96 -10.50
N VAL A 231 1.83 -4.77 -11.07
CA VAL A 231 0.87 -5.84 -11.37
C VAL A 231 0.71 -6.07 -12.88
N THR A 232 1.70 -5.65 -13.67
CA THR A 232 1.71 -5.75 -15.13
C THR A 232 1.51 -7.18 -15.61
N ASP A 233 2.09 -8.17 -14.92
CA ASP A 233 1.93 -9.60 -15.24
C ASP A 233 0.47 -10.08 -15.20
N TYR A 234 -0.41 -9.32 -14.57
CA TYR A 234 -1.84 -9.64 -14.43
C TYR A 234 -2.73 -8.85 -15.40
N ALA A 235 -2.16 -8.17 -16.39
CA ALA A 235 -2.91 -7.39 -17.39
C ALA A 235 -4.00 -8.21 -18.07
N HIS A 236 -3.78 -9.51 -18.30
CA HIS A 236 -4.72 -10.42 -18.94
C HIS A 236 -6.00 -10.68 -18.10
N ILE A 237 -6.00 -10.39 -16.80
CA ILE A 237 -7.16 -10.48 -15.90
C ILE A 237 -7.61 -9.13 -15.35
N LEU A 238 -6.77 -8.07 -15.39
CA LEU A 238 -7.10 -6.71 -14.97
C LEU A 238 -7.65 -5.90 -16.15
N ARG A 239 -8.79 -6.31 -16.70
CA ARG A 239 -9.39 -5.74 -17.91
C ARG A 239 -10.91 -5.82 -17.88
N ASP A 240 -11.57 -4.96 -18.65
CA ASP A 240 -13.03 -4.87 -18.72
C ASP A 240 -13.63 -4.75 -17.31
N SER A 241 -14.47 -5.65 -16.88
CA SER A 241 -15.05 -5.67 -15.54
C SER A 241 -14.43 -6.80 -14.71
N THR A 242 -13.65 -6.48 -13.73
CA THR A 242 -12.95 -7.44 -12.84
C THR A 242 -13.28 -7.18 -11.37
N GLU A 243 -13.56 -8.24 -10.62
CA GLU A 243 -13.78 -8.15 -9.18
C GLU A 243 -12.45 -8.21 -8.43
N ILE A 244 -12.18 -7.19 -7.62
CA ILE A 244 -11.02 -7.13 -6.73
C ILE A 244 -11.46 -7.39 -5.30
N LYS A 245 -10.74 -8.28 -4.61
CA LYS A 245 -10.92 -8.56 -3.19
C LYS A 245 -9.74 -8.02 -2.40
N VAL A 246 -10.01 -7.19 -1.40
CA VAL A 246 -9.05 -6.77 -0.39
C VAL A 246 -9.34 -7.57 0.88
N PHE A 247 -8.37 -8.35 1.33
CA PHE A 247 -8.48 -9.15 2.55
C PHE A 247 -7.66 -8.50 3.66
N TYR A 248 -8.30 -8.26 4.81
CA TYR A 248 -7.69 -7.75 6.02
C TYR A 248 -7.72 -8.81 7.11
N ASP A 249 -6.55 -9.28 7.53
CA ASP A 249 -6.40 -10.32 8.56
C ASP A 249 -6.17 -9.70 9.95
N GLY A 250 -7.04 -8.76 10.33
CA GLY A 250 -6.92 -8.02 11.58
C GLY A 250 -8.10 -8.20 12.52
N TRP A 251 -7.82 -8.34 13.82
CA TRP A 251 -8.82 -8.51 14.88
C TRP A 251 -9.22 -7.20 15.59
N SER A 252 -8.92 -6.06 14.99
CA SER A 252 -9.32 -4.75 15.51
C SER A 252 -9.77 -3.83 14.38
N GLN A 253 -10.35 -2.69 14.73
CA GLN A 253 -10.58 -1.64 13.74
C GLN A 253 -9.24 -1.21 13.15
N GLY A 254 -9.16 -1.21 11.82
CA GLY A 254 -7.95 -0.92 11.09
C GLY A 254 -7.80 0.55 10.71
N SER A 255 -7.16 0.76 9.57
CA SER A 255 -6.92 2.06 8.96
C SER A 255 -7.97 2.39 7.90
N LEU A 256 -7.97 3.61 7.40
CA LEU A 256 -8.63 3.95 6.15
C LEU A 256 -7.71 3.58 4.99
N PHE A 257 -8.25 3.09 3.88
CA PHE A 257 -7.45 2.81 2.70
C PHE A 257 -8.06 3.34 1.41
N ASN A 258 -7.17 3.66 0.48
CA ASN A 258 -7.49 3.86 -0.93
C ASN A 258 -6.83 2.73 -1.73
N LEU A 259 -7.48 2.32 -2.81
CA LEU A 259 -6.93 1.39 -3.78
C LEU A 259 -7.21 1.91 -5.18
N ASP A 260 -6.14 2.26 -5.86
CA ASP A 260 -6.16 2.78 -7.21
C ASP A 260 -5.28 1.93 -8.12
N PHE A 261 -5.63 1.86 -9.41
CA PHE A 261 -4.80 1.25 -10.44
C PHE A 261 -4.40 2.30 -11.46
N THR A 262 -3.12 2.31 -11.82
CA THR A 262 -2.56 3.19 -12.84
C THR A 262 -2.07 2.36 -14.01
N PHE A 263 -2.68 2.54 -15.17
CA PHE A 263 -2.37 1.85 -16.42
C PHE A 263 -1.59 2.79 -17.34
N ILE A 264 -0.40 2.39 -17.77
CA ILE A 264 0.45 3.14 -18.72
C ILE A 264 0.41 2.39 -20.05
N GLU A 265 -0.16 3.01 -21.08
CA GLU A 265 -0.32 2.37 -22.40
C GLU A 265 1.01 2.13 -23.08
N GLY A 266 1.18 0.93 -23.66
CA GLY A 266 2.40 0.50 -24.30
C GLY A 266 2.50 -1.01 -24.42
N ILE A 267 3.67 -1.49 -24.76
CA ILE A 267 3.95 -2.92 -24.89
C ILE A 267 4.77 -3.35 -23.68
N PRO A 268 4.28 -4.29 -22.83
CA PRO A 268 5.05 -4.74 -21.67
C PRO A 268 6.29 -5.54 -22.11
N ALA A 269 7.36 -5.46 -21.33
CA ALA A 269 8.56 -6.26 -21.57
C ALA A 269 8.26 -7.77 -21.56
N ARG A 270 7.43 -8.18 -20.60
CA ARG A 270 6.90 -9.52 -20.45
C ARG A 270 5.38 -9.47 -20.52
N GLU A 271 4.79 -10.13 -21.50
CA GLU A 271 3.34 -10.23 -21.67
C GLU A 271 2.86 -11.59 -21.21
N THR A 272 2.31 -11.63 -19.99
CA THR A 272 1.69 -12.83 -19.43
C THR A 272 0.29 -13.00 -20.03
N TYR A 273 0.01 -14.15 -20.60
CA TYR A 273 -1.27 -14.46 -21.24
C TYR A 273 -2.06 -15.57 -20.53
N GLU A 274 -1.40 -16.34 -19.67
CA GLU A 274 -1.98 -17.40 -18.84
C GLU A 274 -1.24 -17.46 -17.52
N HIS A 275 -1.95 -17.72 -16.44
CA HIS A 275 -1.35 -18.04 -15.14
C HIS A 275 -2.12 -19.16 -14.44
N ARG A 276 -1.47 -19.83 -13.51
CA ARG A 276 -2.07 -20.87 -12.69
C ARG A 276 -1.67 -20.69 -11.25
N VAL A 277 -2.67 -20.64 -10.36
CA VAL A 277 -2.47 -20.55 -8.91
C VAL A 277 -2.46 -21.95 -8.32
N PHE A 278 -1.53 -22.21 -7.42
CA PHE A 278 -1.42 -23.43 -6.64
C PHE A 278 -0.77 -23.09 -5.28
N TRP A 279 -0.84 -24.00 -4.31
CA TRP A 279 -0.35 -23.76 -2.95
C TRP A 279 -0.82 -22.41 -2.36
N SER A 280 -2.09 -22.08 -2.51
CA SER A 280 -2.63 -20.84 -1.93
C SER A 280 -3.28 -21.12 -0.58
N GLY A 281 -2.73 -20.57 0.53
CA GLY A 281 -3.28 -20.75 1.86
C GLY A 281 -2.35 -20.41 3.02
N ASN A 282 -2.74 -20.86 4.20
CA ASN A 282 -2.02 -20.64 5.47
C ASN A 282 -1.89 -21.96 6.26
N PRO A 283 -1.11 -22.95 5.74
CA PRO A 283 -0.89 -24.21 6.43
C PRO A 283 -0.08 -24.05 7.72
N THR A 284 -0.35 -24.94 8.68
CA THR A 284 0.48 -25.06 9.89
C THR A 284 1.84 -25.66 9.54
N TYR A 285 2.86 -25.29 10.32
CA TYR A 285 4.21 -25.79 10.19
C TYR A 285 4.64 -26.50 11.48
N GLY A 286 5.21 -27.69 11.32
CA GLY A 286 5.70 -28.49 12.44
C GLY A 286 4.62 -29.20 13.28
N ASP A 287 3.41 -29.36 12.75
CA ASP A 287 2.36 -30.19 13.35
C ASP A 287 2.42 -31.61 12.77
N PRO A 288 2.87 -32.64 13.54
CA PRO A 288 2.94 -34.03 13.05
C PRO A 288 1.58 -34.60 12.66
N GLY A 289 0.48 -34.13 13.29
CA GLY A 289 -0.88 -34.53 12.94
C GLY A 289 -1.37 -33.99 11.61
N ASN A 290 -0.84 -32.83 11.22
CA ASN A 290 -1.16 -32.16 9.97
C ASN A 290 0.10 -31.60 9.29
N PRO A 291 1.00 -32.46 8.81
CA PRO A 291 2.26 -32.04 8.20
C PRO A 291 2.03 -31.18 6.95
N ILE A 292 2.87 -30.14 6.80
CA ILE A 292 2.75 -29.12 5.75
C ILE A 292 2.84 -29.71 4.33
N GLU A 293 3.46 -30.85 4.17
CA GLU A 293 3.57 -31.58 2.91
C GLU A 293 2.21 -32.03 2.36
N LYS A 294 1.19 -32.18 3.22
CA LYS A 294 -0.18 -32.42 2.76
C LYS A 294 -0.73 -31.25 1.93
N PHE A 295 -0.30 -30.04 2.25
CA PHE A 295 -0.64 -28.83 1.52
C PHE A 295 0.31 -28.60 0.33
N LEU A 296 1.61 -28.81 0.50
CA LEU A 296 2.66 -28.59 -0.50
C LEU A 296 2.85 -29.80 -1.43
N LYS A 297 1.77 -30.36 -1.94
CA LYS A 297 1.85 -31.50 -2.87
C LYS A 297 2.59 -31.11 -4.14
N PRO A 298 3.43 -32.01 -4.71
CA PRO A 298 4.03 -31.83 -6.02
C PRO A 298 2.96 -31.55 -7.08
N MET A 299 3.25 -30.60 -7.98
CA MET A 299 2.34 -30.15 -9.02
C MET A 299 2.97 -30.36 -10.39
N LYS A 300 2.19 -30.93 -11.34
CA LYS A 300 2.62 -31.10 -12.74
C LYS A 300 2.06 -30.00 -13.62
N PHE A 301 2.94 -29.45 -14.43
CA PHE A 301 2.61 -28.37 -15.35
C PHE A 301 3.08 -28.71 -16.76
N ASN A 302 2.24 -28.46 -17.75
CA ASN A 302 2.58 -28.66 -19.15
C ASN A 302 3.13 -27.36 -19.75
N ARG A 303 4.07 -27.49 -20.68
CA ARG A 303 4.47 -26.38 -21.53
C ARG A 303 3.31 -26.02 -22.45
N LEU A 304 2.94 -24.73 -22.45
CA LEU A 304 1.96 -24.22 -23.39
C LEU A 304 2.67 -23.80 -24.69
N GLN A 305 1.97 -23.99 -25.82
CA GLN A 305 2.46 -23.49 -27.12
C GLN A 305 2.58 -21.97 -27.06
N LEU A 306 3.54 -21.42 -27.80
CA LEU A 306 3.80 -19.98 -27.89
C LEU A 306 4.35 -19.32 -26.60
N THR A 307 4.84 -20.12 -25.65
CA THR A 307 5.46 -19.62 -24.42
C THR A 307 6.96 -19.52 -24.60
N ASP A 308 7.51 -18.31 -24.42
CA ASP A 308 8.98 -18.10 -24.41
C ASP A 308 9.52 -18.22 -22.98
N LYS A 309 8.72 -17.80 -22.01
CA LYS A 309 9.12 -17.68 -20.61
C LYS A 309 8.06 -18.28 -19.69
N ILE A 310 8.47 -19.20 -18.84
CA ILE A 310 7.66 -19.74 -17.75
C ILE A 310 8.34 -19.37 -16.44
N THR A 311 7.61 -18.64 -15.60
CA THR A 311 8.11 -18.17 -14.31
C THR A 311 7.29 -18.79 -13.19
N LEU A 312 7.97 -19.44 -12.25
CA LEU A 312 7.39 -19.82 -10.97
C LEU A 312 7.53 -18.63 -10.01
N ARG A 313 6.41 -18.06 -9.61
CA ARG A 313 6.33 -16.97 -8.62
C ARG A 313 5.90 -17.55 -7.29
N LEU A 314 6.69 -17.32 -6.25
CA LEU A 314 6.38 -17.69 -4.87
C LEU A 314 6.34 -16.46 -3.97
N GLN A 315 5.30 -16.39 -3.14
CA GLN A 315 5.21 -15.39 -2.09
C GLN A 315 4.91 -16.11 -0.77
N THR A 316 5.88 -16.07 0.16
CA THR A 316 5.81 -16.80 1.42
C THR A 316 6.13 -15.89 2.59
N THR A 317 5.35 -15.97 3.66
CA THR A 317 5.59 -15.25 4.93
C THR A 317 5.34 -16.20 6.12
N GLY A 318 6.26 -16.20 7.09
CA GLY A 318 6.14 -17.00 8.31
C GLY A 318 5.45 -16.20 9.43
N HIS A 319 4.53 -16.84 10.13
CA HIS A 319 3.71 -16.23 11.18
C HIS A 319 3.60 -17.15 12.41
N GLY A 320 3.44 -16.50 13.57
CA GLY A 320 3.35 -17.18 14.86
C GLY A 320 4.70 -17.20 15.59
N PHE A 321 4.64 -17.17 16.91
CA PHE A 321 5.81 -17.13 17.80
C PHE A 321 5.51 -17.74 19.16
N GLY A 322 6.56 -17.90 19.99
CA GLY A 322 6.47 -18.43 21.34
C GLY A 322 6.41 -19.96 21.43
N GLY A 323 6.44 -20.66 20.31
CA GLY A 323 6.68 -22.09 20.21
C GLY A 323 8.16 -22.43 20.10
N THR A 324 8.47 -23.65 19.70
CA THR A 324 9.85 -24.13 19.48
C THR A 324 10.57 -23.23 18.48
N GLU A 325 11.76 -22.71 18.81
CA GLU A 325 12.58 -21.81 17.99
C GLU A 325 11.89 -20.51 17.55
N ASN A 326 10.77 -20.12 18.15
CA ASN A 326 9.92 -19.02 17.70
C ASN A 326 9.47 -19.14 16.22
N ALA A 327 9.41 -20.36 15.69
CA ALA A 327 8.95 -20.58 14.34
C ALA A 327 7.40 -20.34 14.24
N ALA A 328 6.93 -19.85 13.10
CA ALA A 328 7.66 -19.57 11.85
C ALA A 328 8.08 -18.11 11.69
N GLU A 329 7.68 -17.19 12.57
CA GLU A 329 7.86 -15.74 12.39
C GLU A 329 9.31 -15.30 12.63
N PHE A 330 9.91 -15.77 13.74
CA PHE A 330 11.23 -15.31 14.18
C PHE A 330 12.30 -16.40 14.06
N SER A 331 12.12 -17.35 13.14
CA SER A 331 13.06 -18.42 12.85
C SER A 331 13.52 -18.38 11.40
N GLN A 332 14.83 -18.37 11.21
CA GLN A 332 15.45 -18.42 9.89
C GLN A 332 15.28 -19.83 9.32
N LYS A 333 14.68 -19.93 8.14
CA LYS A 333 14.47 -21.20 7.44
C LYS A 333 14.81 -21.05 5.97
N THR A 334 15.43 -22.08 5.40
CA THR A 334 15.68 -22.21 3.97
C THR A 334 14.68 -23.15 3.35
N HIS A 335 13.98 -22.69 2.34
CA HIS A 335 13.05 -23.49 1.57
C HIS A 335 13.70 -23.88 0.24
N LYS A 336 13.27 -24.98 -0.34
CA LYS A 336 13.85 -25.56 -1.57
C LYS A 336 12.79 -25.77 -2.61
N ILE A 337 13.12 -25.43 -3.85
CA ILE A 337 12.28 -25.71 -5.01
C ILE A 337 12.95 -26.82 -5.81
N LEU A 338 12.20 -27.92 -5.98
CA LEU A 338 12.64 -29.08 -6.73
C LEU A 338 11.91 -29.10 -8.07
N ILE A 339 12.66 -29.42 -9.13
CA ILE A 339 12.12 -29.64 -10.48
C ILE A 339 12.40 -31.11 -10.83
N ASN A 340 11.34 -31.88 -11.12
CA ASN A 340 11.44 -33.32 -11.41
C ASN A 340 12.21 -34.07 -10.32
N GLY A 341 12.04 -33.71 -9.05
CA GLY A 341 12.68 -34.33 -7.89
C GLY A 341 14.10 -33.84 -7.59
N GLU A 342 14.68 -32.97 -8.42
CA GLU A 342 16.01 -32.40 -8.19
C GLU A 342 15.92 -30.98 -7.67
N GLU A 343 16.68 -30.65 -6.64
CA GLU A 343 16.78 -29.27 -6.10
C GLU A 343 17.41 -28.36 -7.15
N LYS A 344 16.71 -27.28 -7.48
CA LYS A 344 17.15 -26.28 -8.47
C LYS A 344 17.28 -24.88 -7.91
N PHE A 345 16.52 -24.55 -6.87
CA PHE A 345 16.56 -23.22 -6.24
C PHE A 345 16.43 -23.34 -4.72
N GLU A 346 17.10 -22.43 -4.02
CA GLU A 346 16.95 -22.20 -2.59
C GLU A 346 16.30 -20.85 -2.34
N GLN A 347 15.51 -20.78 -1.26
CA GLN A 347 14.86 -19.56 -0.79
C GLN A 347 15.15 -19.40 0.70
N PHE A 348 16.10 -18.53 1.04
CA PHE A 348 16.33 -18.13 2.42
C PHE A 348 15.25 -17.14 2.83
N LEU A 349 14.26 -17.62 3.58
CA LEU A 349 13.09 -16.84 3.97
C LEU A 349 13.37 -16.01 5.22
N TRP A 350 14.09 -14.92 5.03
CA TRP A 350 14.41 -14.00 6.11
C TRP A 350 14.52 -12.56 5.63
N ARG A 351 13.99 -11.63 6.42
CA ARG A 351 14.22 -10.18 6.27
C ARG A 351 15.10 -9.75 7.42
N GLY A 352 16.31 -9.26 7.12
CA GLY A 352 17.30 -8.77 8.08
C GLY A 352 17.36 -7.25 8.17
N ASP A 353 16.38 -6.55 7.58
CA ASP A 353 16.38 -5.12 7.36
C ASP A 353 15.15 -4.40 7.96
N CYS A 354 14.38 -5.07 8.83
CA CYS A 354 13.17 -4.49 9.40
C CYS A 354 13.47 -3.19 10.19
N GLY A 355 14.58 -3.14 10.90
CA GLY A 355 15.04 -1.93 11.61
C GLY A 355 15.38 -0.75 10.70
N GLN A 356 15.48 -0.95 9.37
CA GLN A 356 15.72 0.09 8.37
C GLN A 356 14.46 0.47 7.59
N ASN A 357 13.29 0.01 8.03
CA ASN A 357 12.02 0.29 7.39
C ASN A 357 11.79 1.80 7.20
N PRO A 358 11.32 2.26 6.02
CA PRO A 358 11.04 3.67 5.77
C PRO A 358 9.90 4.22 6.65
N ILE A 359 8.93 3.39 7.04
CA ILE A 359 7.88 3.79 7.98
C ILE A 359 8.45 3.71 9.39
N TYR A 360 8.92 4.82 9.87
CA TYR A 360 9.58 5.02 11.14
C TYR A 360 9.24 6.42 11.69
N PRO A 361 8.99 6.56 12.97
CA PRO A 361 8.90 5.50 13.99
C PRO A 361 7.56 4.76 13.94
N GLN A 362 7.57 3.51 14.40
CA GLN A 362 6.36 2.71 14.62
C GLN A 362 6.24 2.34 16.09
N ALA A 363 5.05 2.02 16.56
CA ALA A 363 4.85 1.36 17.84
C ALA A 363 5.30 -0.13 17.78
N GLY A 364 5.34 -0.80 18.89
CA GLY A 364 5.58 -2.26 18.91
C GLY A 364 6.99 -2.69 18.49
N THR A 365 7.12 -3.94 18.11
CA THR A 365 8.38 -4.62 17.78
C THR A 365 8.72 -4.56 16.30
N TRP A 366 8.46 -3.45 15.64
CA TRP A 366 8.61 -3.26 14.19
C TRP A 366 10.04 -3.54 13.67
N TYR A 367 11.03 -3.33 14.51
CA TYR A 367 12.45 -3.50 14.22
C TYR A 367 12.92 -4.96 14.24
N TYR A 368 12.14 -5.89 14.77
CA TYR A 368 12.50 -7.31 14.74
C TYR A 368 12.45 -7.87 13.34
N ASN A 369 13.54 -8.54 12.96
CA ASN A 369 13.65 -9.27 11.71
C ASN A 369 12.73 -10.50 11.70
N ARG A 370 12.13 -10.80 10.55
CA ARG A 370 11.09 -11.82 10.41
C ARG A 370 11.23 -12.67 9.15
N ALA A 371 10.53 -13.79 9.14
CA ALA A 371 10.49 -14.72 8.01
C ALA A 371 9.71 -14.14 6.82
N GLY A 372 10.43 -13.43 5.95
CA GLY A 372 9.94 -12.94 4.66
C GLY A 372 9.14 -11.63 4.68
N TRP A 373 9.03 -10.94 5.82
CA TRP A 373 8.27 -9.69 5.93
C TRP A 373 8.77 -8.73 7.02
N CYS A 374 8.38 -7.47 6.94
CA CYS A 374 8.57 -6.47 7.99
C CYS A 374 7.29 -5.66 8.17
N PRO A 375 6.94 -5.22 9.41
CA PRO A 375 5.79 -4.34 9.63
C PRO A 375 5.91 -3.04 8.87
N GLY A 376 4.89 -2.68 8.10
CA GLY A 376 4.88 -1.47 7.28
C GLY A 376 5.54 -1.61 5.92
N ASP A 377 5.86 -2.84 5.47
CA ASP A 377 6.52 -3.03 4.18
C ASP A 377 5.77 -4.02 3.28
N VAL A 378 6.08 -3.96 1.98
CA VAL A 378 5.60 -4.93 1.00
C VAL A 378 6.23 -6.29 1.26
N VAL A 379 5.46 -7.34 1.02
CA VAL A 379 5.98 -8.70 0.98
C VAL A 379 6.49 -8.96 -0.43
N LYS A 380 7.79 -9.16 -0.56
CA LYS A 380 8.43 -9.49 -1.83
C LYS A 380 8.01 -10.89 -2.28
N TYR A 381 7.96 -11.09 -3.59
CA TYR A 381 7.84 -12.42 -4.19
C TYR A 381 9.18 -12.81 -4.80
N TRP A 382 9.35 -14.13 -5.00
CA TRP A 382 10.51 -14.71 -5.71
C TRP A 382 10.04 -15.25 -7.05
N ASP A 383 10.66 -14.79 -8.12
CA ASP A 383 10.44 -15.27 -9.47
C ASP A 383 11.57 -16.23 -9.89
N TYR A 384 11.24 -17.48 -10.18
CA TYR A 384 12.16 -18.50 -10.64
C TYR A 384 11.90 -18.84 -12.10
N HIS A 385 12.94 -18.73 -12.93
CA HIS A 385 12.83 -19.03 -14.35
C HIS A 385 12.90 -20.55 -14.57
N VAL A 386 11.77 -21.19 -14.88
CA VAL A 386 11.67 -22.64 -15.01
C VAL A 386 11.63 -23.15 -16.46
N THR A 387 11.59 -22.27 -17.46
CA THR A 387 11.59 -22.65 -18.89
C THR A 387 12.75 -23.60 -19.27
N PRO A 388 14.00 -23.39 -18.83
CA PRO A 388 15.13 -24.24 -19.23
C PRO A 388 14.96 -25.71 -18.83
N PHE A 389 14.17 -25.99 -17.79
CA PHE A 389 13.97 -27.34 -17.30
C PHE A 389 12.98 -28.17 -18.12
N PHE A 390 12.27 -27.55 -19.08
CA PHE A 390 11.43 -28.28 -20.04
C PHE A 390 12.20 -28.93 -21.18
N ASN A 391 13.53 -28.84 -21.20
CA ASN A 391 14.39 -29.41 -22.26
C ASN A 391 13.98 -30.80 -22.69
N GLY A 392 13.21 -30.91 -23.79
CA GLY A 392 12.73 -32.15 -24.32
C GLY A 392 11.54 -32.79 -23.58
N PHE A 393 11.02 -32.16 -22.55
CA PHE A 393 9.85 -32.60 -21.80
C PHE A 393 8.63 -31.71 -22.09
N ASP A 394 7.47 -32.32 -22.23
CA ASP A 394 6.20 -31.58 -22.37
C ASP A 394 5.64 -31.10 -21.03
N SER A 395 6.14 -31.62 -19.91
CA SER A 395 5.69 -31.27 -18.57
C SER A 395 6.84 -31.29 -17.56
N LEU A 396 6.69 -30.47 -16.51
CA LEU A 396 7.54 -30.49 -15.32
C LEU A 396 6.71 -30.82 -14.08
N GLU A 397 7.34 -31.51 -13.13
CA GLU A 397 6.86 -31.60 -11.76
C GLU A 397 7.62 -30.59 -10.89
N ILE A 398 6.89 -29.72 -10.19
CA ILE A 398 7.45 -28.73 -9.27
C ILE A 398 7.04 -29.11 -7.85
N SER A 399 8.01 -29.18 -6.97
CA SER A 399 7.83 -29.43 -5.54
C SER A 399 8.45 -28.31 -4.72
N TYR A 400 7.81 -27.99 -3.59
CA TYR A 400 8.30 -27.02 -2.62
C TYR A 400 8.55 -27.73 -1.30
N ALA A 401 9.80 -27.78 -0.88
CA ALA A 401 10.23 -28.45 0.33
C ALA A 401 10.70 -27.43 1.38
N MET A 402 10.30 -27.65 2.61
CA MET A 402 10.68 -26.86 3.77
C MET A 402 11.63 -27.65 4.66
N GLU A 403 12.42 -26.95 5.48
CA GLU A 403 13.26 -27.61 6.47
C GLU A 403 12.39 -28.46 7.41
N PRO A 404 12.86 -29.68 7.79
CA PRO A 404 12.17 -30.45 8.81
C PRO A 404 12.09 -29.71 10.14
N TYR A 405 10.88 -29.64 10.69
CA TYR A 405 10.61 -28.93 11.94
C TYR A 405 9.45 -29.59 12.68
N GLU A 406 9.57 -29.72 13.99
CA GLU A 406 8.50 -30.19 14.86
C GLU A 406 8.23 -29.17 15.97
N ASN A 407 7.01 -28.65 16.01
CA ASN A 407 6.60 -27.73 17.04
C ASN A 407 6.22 -28.48 18.31
N GLN A 408 7.01 -28.36 19.36
CA GLN A 408 6.80 -29.04 20.65
C GLN A 408 5.63 -28.43 21.46
N ASP A 409 5.18 -27.23 21.10
CA ASP A 409 4.03 -26.56 21.73
C ASP A 409 2.98 -26.15 20.67
N LEU A 410 2.09 -27.06 20.33
CA LEU A 410 1.03 -26.82 19.36
C LEU A 410 0.01 -25.76 19.78
N SER A 411 0.02 -25.30 21.05
CA SER A 411 -0.78 -24.14 21.49
C SER A 411 -0.25 -22.82 20.90
N LYS A 412 1.03 -22.82 20.50
CA LYS A 412 1.71 -21.73 19.79
C LYS A 412 1.80 -22.07 18.32
N ARG A 413 0.83 -21.63 17.56
CA ARG A 413 0.72 -21.97 16.15
C ARG A 413 1.87 -21.34 15.34
N ALA A 414 2.65 -22.18 14.66
CA ALA A 414 3.53 -21.76 13.58
C ALA A 414 2.83 -22.00 12.25
N SER A 415 2.88 -21.07 11.32
CA SER A 415 2.26 -21.20 9.99
C SER A 415 2.96 -20.36 8.94
N TYR A 416 2.79 -20.74 7.67
CA TYR A 416 3.25 -19.93 6.54
C TYR A 416 2.07 -19.55 5.66
N ILE A 417 1.97 -18.28 5.29
CA ILE A 417 1.05 -17.83 4.25
C ILE A 417 1.79 -17.97 2.92
N ILE A 418 1.35 -18.93 2.12
CA ILE A 418 2.01 -19.29 0.85
C ILE A 418 1.06 -19.01 -0.30
N GLU A 419 1.60 -18.42 -1.37
CA GLU A 419 0.96 -18.31 -2.68
C GLU A 419 1.97 -18.72 -3.73
N GLY A 420 1.65 -19.75 -4.52
CA GLY A 420 2.43 -20.22 -5.66
C GLY A 420 1.68 -19.98 -6.95
N GLN A 421 2.35 -19.37 -7.93
CA GLN A 421 1.80 -19.06 -9.24
C GLN A 421 2.77 -19.45 -10.33
N LEU A 422 2.26 -19.97 -11.44
CA LEU A 422 3.02 -20.21 -12.66
C LEU A 422 2.54 -19.23 -13.74
N LEU A 423 3.44 -18.38 -14.22
CA LEU A 423 3.17 -17.37 -15.23
C LEU A 423 3.69 -17.82 -16.59
N TYR A 424 2.85 -17.84 -17.60
CA TYR A 424 3.20 -18.15 -19.00
C TYR A 424 3.23 -16.88 -19.82
N SER A 425 4.41 -16.53 -20.32
CA SER A 425 4.64 -15.22 -20.94
C SER A 425 5.37 -15.30 -22.26
N LYS A 426 5.29 -14.20 -23.01
CA LYS A 426 6.16 -13.87 -24.15
C LYS A 426 7.03 -12.67 -23.78
N SER A 427 8.25 -12.64 -24.27
CA SER A 427 9.09 -11.45 -24.25
C SER A 427 8.83 -10.62 -25.51
N ASN A 428 8.66 -9.32 -25.35
CA ASN A 428 8.36 -8.43 -26.47
C ASN A 428 9.60 -7.67 -26.97
N TYR A 429 10.63 -7.54 -26.14
CA TYR A 429 11.86 -6.83 -26.46
C TYR A 429 13.07 -7.74 -26.38
N MET A 430 14.07 -7.51 -27.24
CA MET A 430 15.37 -8.17 -27.19
C MET A 430 16.37 -7.36 -26.38
N ASN A 431 16.40 -6.06 -26.56
CA ASN A 431 17.29 -5.13 -25.88
C ASN A 431 16.47 -3.94 -25.38
N ASN A 432 16.19 -3.94 -24.09
CA ASN A 432 15.44 -2.88 -23.43
C ASN A 432 15.88 -2.78 -21.96
N VAL A 433 16.04 -1.56 -21.46
CA VAL A 433 16.44 -1.28 -20.08
C VAL A 433 15.53 -0.21 -19.50
N SER A 434 15.22 -0.28 -18.22
CA SER A 434 14.48 0.78 -17.52
C SER A 434 15.18 1.19 -16.24
N LEU A 435 15.01 2.47 -15.87
CA LEU A 435 15.41 3.03 -14.59
C LEU A 435 14.26 2.85 -13.60
N GLU A 436 14.42 1.95 -12.63
CA GLU A 436 13.37 1.65 -11.65
C GLU A 436 13.34 2.65 -10.50
N GLU A 437 14.50 2.99 -9.94
CA GLU A 437 14.60 3.88 -8.79
C GLU A 437 15.86 4.75 -8.85
N ILE A 438 15.77 5.94 -8.26
CA ILE A 438 16.92 6.72 -7.82
C ILE A 438 16.85 6.71 -6.29
N LYS A 439 17.71 5.91 -5.63
CA LYS A 439 17.72 5.77 -4.18
C LYS A 439 18.47 6.90 -3.50
N MET A 440 19.55 7.38 -4.15
CA MET A 440 20.44 8.43 -3.63
C MET A 440 21.02 9.26 -4.78
N PRO A 441 20.94 10.62 -4.73
CA PRO A 441 20.24 11.41 -3.72
C PRO A 441 18.72 11.36 -3.90
N ASN A 442 17.97 11.37 -2.81
CA ASN A 442 16.50 11.39 -2.87
C ASN A 442 15.89 11.83 -1.52
N SER A 443 15.09 12.89 -1.50
CA SER A 443 14.41 13.39 -0.31
C SER A 443 13.04 12.73 -0.05
N ALA A 444 12.59 11.82 -0.91
CA ALA A 444 11.31 11.14 -0.69
C ALA A 444 11.33 10.33 0.62
N TYR A 445 10.20 10.28 1.29
CA TYR A 445 10.04 9.62 2.59
C TYR A 445 10.55 8.18 2.60
N LYS A 446 10.35 7.43 1.53
CA LYS A 446 10.81 6.04 1.34
C LYS A 446 12.34 5.89 1.50
N TYR A 447 13.12 6.92 1.11
CA TYR A 447 14.59 6.83 1.06
C TYR A 447 15.31 7.60 2.16
N ARG A 448 14.59 8.38 2.97
CA ARG A 448 15.15 9.30 3.97
C ARG A 448 16.12 8.69 4.97
N ARG A 449 16.01 7.37 5.23
CA ARG A 449 16.86 6.64 6.19
C ARG A 449 17.92 5.78 5.55
N MET A 450 17.71 5.39 4.26
CA MET A 450 18.52 4.34 3.64
C MET A 450 19.91 4.83 3.27
N ASN A 451 19.99 5.94 2.56
CA ASN A 451 21.22 6.45 1.99
C ASN A 451 21.25 7.98 2.01
N PRO A 452 21.38 8.62 3.19
CA PRO A 452 21.54 10.07 3.23
C PRO A 452 22.85 10.47 2.54
N ILE A 453 22.75 11.37 1.54
CA ILE A 453 23.89 11.74 0.72
C ILE A 453 24.68 12.88 1.34
N CYS A 454 26.00 12.74 1.31
CA CYS A 454 26.97 13.82 1.51
C CYS A 454 27.61 14.19 0.17
N PRO A 455 27.99 15.46 -0.06
CA PRO A 455 28.86 15.82 -1.17
C PRO A 455 30.11 14.95 -1.20
N GLY A 456 30.47 14.44 -2.37
CA GLY A 456 31.55 13.48 -2.56
C GLY A 456 31.12 12.01 -2.49
N GLN A 457 29.86 11.72 -2.14
CA GLN A 457 29.33 10.35 -2.21
C GLN A 457 28.80 10.00 -3.61
N LYS A 458 28.69 8.70 -3.87
CA LYS A 458 28.23 8.18 -5.16
C LYS A 458 26.72 8.11 -5.18
N PRO A 459 26.05 8.62 -6.23
CA PRO A 459 24.64 8.37 -6.42
C PRO A 459 24.35 6.87 -6.59
N LEU A 460 23.17 6.43 -6.14
CA LEU A 460 22.73 5.04 -6.22
C LEU A 460 21.39 4.95 -6.95
N ILE A 461 21.37 4.12 -8.00
CA ILE A 461 20.17 3.88 -8.82
C ILE A 461 19.85 2.39 -8.89
N VAL A 462 18.62 2.06 -9.27
CA VAL A 462 18.19 0.70 -9.61
C VAL A 462 17.78 0.66 -11.07
N VAL A 463 18.33 -0.28 -11.81
CA VAL A 463 17.97 -0.53 -13.20
C VAL A 463 17.43 -1.94 -13.36
N LYS A 464 16.58 -2.16 -14.37
CA LYS A 464 15.99 -3.43 -14.70
C LYS A 464 16.26 -3.77 -16.17
N ASN A 465 16.70 -5.00 -16.43
CA ASN A 465 16.75 -5.52 -17.79
C ASN A 465 15.37 -5.97 -18.24
N GLN A 466 14.78 -5.24 -19.18
CA GLN A 466 13.49 -5.57 -19.77
C GLN A 466 13.60 -6.27 -21.12
N GLY A 467 14.82 -6.46 -21.64
CA GLY A 467 15.11 -7.20 -22.86
C GLY A 467 15.37 -8.69 -22.60
N SER A 468 14.96 -9.56 -23.50
CA SER A 468 15.21 -11.01 -23.41
C SER A 468 16.69 -11.39 -23.48
N ASN A 469 17.53 -10.54 -24.06
CA ASN A 469 18.98 -10.69 -24.01
C ASN A 469 19.49 -10.26 -22.63
N THR A 470 20.51 -10.95 -22.13
CA THR A 470 21.23 -10.49 -20.93
C THR A 470 21.80 -9.10 -21.18
N LEU A 471 21.58 -8.16 -20.27
CA LEU A 471 22.11 -6.81 -20.31
C LEU A 471 23.57 -6.82 -19.83
N ASN A 472 24.50 -6.59 -20.73
CA ASN A 472 25.94 -6.59 -20.44
C ASN A 472 26.53 -5.16 -20.43
N SER A 473 25.88 -4.20 -21.07
CA SER A 473 26.31 -2.81 -21.11
C SER A 473 25.14 -1.88 -21.36
N MET A 474 25.27 -0.63 -20.90
CA MET A 474 24.37 0.49 -21.19
C MET A 474 25.08 1.81 -20.93
N ILE A 475 24.52 2.91 -21.44
CA ILE A 475 24.94 4.26 -21.13
C ILE A 475 23.98 4.86 -20.11
N ILE A 476 24.51 5.49 -19.08
CA ILE A 476 23.76 6.21 -18.06
C ILE A 476 24.11 7.68 -18.14
N ARG A 477 23.13 8.52 -18.45
CA ARG A 477 23.23 9.97 -18.45
C ARG A 477 22.63 10.52 -17.17
N TYR A 478 23.31 11.45 -16.51
CA TYR A 478 22.80 12.05 -15.29
C TYR A 478 23.25 13.50 -15.12
N ARG A 479 22.42 14.29 -14.43
CA ARG A 479 22.70 15.71 -14.16
C ARG A 479 21.99 16.22 -12.92
N ILE A 480 22.47 17.34 -12.40
CA ILE A 480 21.79 18.12 -11.34
C ILE A 480 21.16 19.33 -12.01
N ASP A 481 19.86 19.55 -11.73
CA ASP A 481 19.05 20.64 -12.29
C ASP A 481 19.15 20.72 -13.83
N SER A 482 19.45 21.90 -14.35
CA SER A 482 19.73 22.16 -15.76
C SER A 482 21.25 22.18 -16.08
N GLY A 483 22.07 21.61 -15.19
CA GLY A 483 23.53 21.57 -15.37
C GLY A 483 23.96 20.65 -16.51
N GLU A 484 25.28 20.54 -16.68
CA GLU A 484 25.92 19.72 -17.74
C GLU A 484 25.58 18.22 -17.55
N ASP A 485 25.26 17.55 -18.68
CA ASP A 485 25.05 16.10 -18.70
C ASP A 485 26.38 15.38 -18.49
N LYS A 486 26.37 14.44 -17.51
CA LYS A 486 27.48 13.49 -17.29
C LYS A 486 27.08 12.12 -17.80
N TYR A 487 28.07 11.35 -18.26
CA TYR A 487 27.85 10.03 -18.85
C TYR A 487 28.67 8.98 -18.13
N PHE A 488 28.07 7.84 -17.90
CA PHE A 488 28.71 6.66 -17.31
C PHE A 488 28.42 5.42 -18.16
N ASN A 489 29.48 4.81 -18.71
CA ASN A 489 29.38 3.57 -19.44
C ASN A 489 29.40 2.40 -18.43
N TRP A 490 28.24 1.82 -18.16
CA TRP A 490 28.12 0.69 -17.25
C TRP A 490 28.36 -0.63 -18.01
N SER A 491 28.98 -1.60 -17.33
CA SER A 491 29.13 -2.98 -17.79
C SER A 491 28.87 -3.96 -16.63
N GLY A 492 28.21 -5.08 -16.93
CA GLY A 492 27.86 -6.09 -15.93
C GLY A 492 27.13 -7.27 -16.55
N ASN A 493 26.23 -7.88 -15.79
CA ASN A 493 25.41 -9.00 -16.24
C ASN A 493 24.07 -8.97 -15.48
N ILE A 494 23.00 -8.52 -16.15
CA ILE A 494 21.66 -8.50 -15.58
C ILE A 494 20.77 -9.36 -16.48
N ALA A 495 20.21 -10.43 -15.91
CA ALA A 495 19.33 -11.32 -16.64
C ALA A 495 17.95 -10.68 -16.92
N PHE A 496 17.19 -11.26 -17.84
CA PHE A 496 15.85 -10.76 -18.19
C PHE A 496 14.92 -10.63 -16.96
N MET A 497 14.33 -9.47 -16.78
CA MET A 497 13.46 -9.06 -15.65
C MET A 497 14.17 -8.97 -14.29
N GLU A 498 15.49 -9.13 -14.25
CA GLU A 498 16.28 -8.90 -13.03
C GLU A 498 16.62 -7.42 -12.86
N GLU A 499 16.78 -7.02 -11.62
CA GLU A 499 17.18 -5.68 -11.21
C GLU A 499 18.60 -5.67 -10.63
N SER A 500 19.27 -4.55 -10.77
CA SER A 500 20.58 -4.33 -10.16
C SER A 500 20.73 -2.92 -9.61
N GLU A 501 21.33 -2.81 -8.43
CA GLU A 501 21.77 -1.52 -7.90
C GLU A 501 23.10 -1.12 -8.54
N ILE A 502 23.19 0.13 -8.94
CA ILE A 502 24.38 0.69 -9.60
C ILE A 502 24.79 1.98 -8.93
N GLU A 503 26.03 2.03 -8.47
CA GLU A 503 26.68 3.25 -8.02
C GLU A 503 27.21 4.03 -9.22
N LEU A 504 26.83 5.30 -9.33
CA LEU A 504 27.36 6.22 -10.34
C LEU A 504 28.65 6.88 -9.84
N PRO A 505 29.50 7.40 -10.74
CA PRO A 505 30.66 8.20 -10.35
C PRO A 505 30.25 9.37 -9.45
N ILE A 506 31.18 9.77 -8.57
CA ILE A 506 31.01 10.90 -7.65
C ILE A 506 30.61 12.16 -8.43
N ILE A 507 29.66 12.89 -7.88
CA ILE A 507 29.19 14.17 -8.40
C ILE A 507 29.18 15.20 -7.25
N ASP A 508 29.61 16.41 -7.53
CA ASP A 508 29.49 17.49 -6.56
C ASP A 508 28.08 18.05 -6.54
N PHE A 509 27.50 18.11 -5.35
CA PHE A 509 26.17 18.66 -5.14
C PHE A 509 26.26 20.11 -4.68
N PRO A 510 25.63 21.07 -5.40
CA PRO A 510 25.54 22.45 -4.93
C PRO A 510 24.80 22.54 -3.58
N ASN A 511 24.87 23.67 -2.91
CA ASN A 511 24.14 23.88 -1.66
C ASN A 511 22.66 24.18 -1.94
N GLY A 512 21.75 23.62 -1.14
CA GLY A 512 20.32 23.90 -1.22
C GLY A 512 19.49 22.72 -1.70
N ASP A 513 18.31 23.05 -2.20
CA ASP A 513 17.35 22.10 -2.76
C ASP A 513 17.57 21.99 -4.26
N HIS A 514 17.67 20.78 -4.75
CA HIS A 514 18.03 20.46 -6.12
C HIS A 514 17.20 19.31 -6.68
N THR A 515 17.31 19.12 -7.99
CA THR A 515 16.79 17.93 -8.67
C THR A 515 17.95 17.12 -9.25
N PHE A 516 17.82 15.79 -9.20
CA PHE A 516 18.74 14.86 -9.83
C PHE A 516 17.99 14.06 -10.88
N THR A 517 18.44 14.19 -12.13
CA THR A 517 17.85 13.51 -13.28
C THR A 517 18.82 12.45 -13.78
N VAL A 518 18.30 11.24 -14.00
CA VAL A 518 19.04 10.10 -14.56
C VAL A 518 18.25 9.54 -15.73
N GLN A 519 18.96 9.13 -16.78
CA GLN A 519 18.42 8.40 -17.93
C GLN A 519 19.35 7.24 -18.27
N VAL A 520 18.75 6.08 -18.59
CA VAL A 520 19.45 4.89 -19.11
C VAL A 520 19.09 4.70 -20.58
N PHE A 521 20.03 4.21 -21.41
CA PHE A 521 19.81 3.98 -22.83
C PHE A 521 20.94 3.14 -23.47
N GLU A 522 20.78 2.75 -24.74
CA GLU A 522 21.70 1.92 -25.51
C GLU A 522 22.08 0.59 -24.86
N PRO A 523 21.08 -0.25 -24.46
CA PRO A 523 21.34 -1.56 -23.93
C PRO A 523 22.14 -2.42 -24.92
N ASN A 524 23.28 -2.97 -24.47
CA ASN A 524 24.20 -3.78 -25.28
C ASN A 524 24.71 -3.06 -26.55
N GLY A 525 24.81 -1.72 -26.53
CA GLY A 525 25.16 -0.90 -27.69
C GLY A 525 24.15 -0.95 -28.84
N ARG A 526 22.88 -1.23 -28.51
CA ARG A 526 21.74 -1.29 -29.42
C ARG A 526 20.74 -0.19 -29.10
N LEU A 527 19.85 0.07 -30.06
CA LEU A 527 18.70 0.93 -29.82
C LEU A 527 17.87 0.33 -28.68
N ASP A 528 17.47 1.16 -27.72
CA ASP A 528 16.48 0.81 -26.72
C ASP A 528 15.11 0.66 -27.40
N GLU A 529 14.47 -0.48 -27.22
CA GLU A 529 13.22 -0.82 -27.93
C GLU A 529 11.99 -0.20 -27.26
N SER A 530 12.13 0.34 -26.02
CA SER A 530 11.15 1.17 -25.33
C SER A 530 11.87 2.28 -24.56
N ASP A 531 11.34 3.49 -24.63
CA ASP A 531 11.81 4.66 -23.89
C ASP A 531 10.99 4.97 -22.61
N ILE A 532 9.96 4.16 -22.35
CA ILE A 532 9.10 4.33 -21.17
C ILE A 532 9.81 3.79 -19.93
N GLY A 533 9.99 4.68 -18.95
CA GLY A 533 10.65 4.34 -17.68
C GLY A 533 12.16 4.56 -17.68
N ASP A 534 12.75 5.01 -18.81
CA ASP A 534 14.22 5.18 -18.92
C ASP A 534 14.73 6.41 -18.19
N ILE A 535 13.88 7.39 -17.94
CA ILE A 535 14.26 8.66 -17.32
C ILE A 535 13.46 8.91 -16.03
N LYS A 536 14.14 9.30 -14.96
CA LYS A 536 13.52 9.77 -13.73
C LYS A 536 14.21 11.02 -13.21
N THR A 537 13.43 11.85 -12.52
CA THR A 537 13.91 13.04 -11.81
C THR A 537 13.41 12.99 -10.38
N VAL A 538 14.30 13.20 -9.42
CA VAL A 538 13.98 13.26 -8.00
C VAL A 538 14.46 14.55 -7.38
N ALA A 539 13.73 15.05 -6.39
CA ALA A 539 14.16 16.18 -5.57
C ALA A 539 15.06 15.68 -4.42
N PHE A 540 16.05 16.48 -4.06
CA PHE A 540 16.88 16.23 -2.88
C PHE A 540 17.36 17.54 -2.26
N SER A 541 17.74 17.47 -0.98
CA SER A 541 18.31 18.59 -0.23
C SER A 541 19.61 18.18 0.39
N ASN A 542 20.55 19.10 0.47
CA ASN A 542 21.81 18.87 1.16
C ASN A 542 21.62 18.70 2.67
N PRO A 543 22.52 17.96 3.34
CA PRO A 543 22.55 17.88 4.79
C PRO A 543 22.72 19.25 5.46
N LYS A 544 22.25 19.38 6.69
CA LYS A 544 22.35 20.62 7.46
C LYS A 544 23.80 21.10 7.59
N LEU A 545 23.99 22.39 7.41
CA LEU A 545 25.28 23.06 7.44
C LEU A 545 25.54 23.67 8.83
N THR A 546 26.74 23.43 9.40
CA THR A 546 27.28 24.15 10.54
C THR A 546 28.40 25.08 10.10
N THR A 547 28.51 26.24 10.73
CA THR A 547 29.58 27.24 10.49
C THR A 547 30.70 27.14 11.50
N SER A 548 30.53 26.31 12.51
CA SER A 548 31.57 25.98 13.49
C SER A 548 32.01 24.53 13.27
N GLY A 549 33.30 24.29 13.26
CA GLY A 549 33.88 22.95 13.24
C GLY A 549 33.67 22.17 14.56
N LYS A 550 32.95 22.74 15.54
CA LYS A 550 32.66 22.07 16.80
C LYS A 550 31.21 21.61 16.85
N VAL A 551 30.98 20.31 16.90
CA VAL A 551 29.67 19.69 17.04
C VAL A 551 29.58 18.94 18.36
N ALA A 552 28.56 19.26 19.16
CA ALA A 552 28.32 18.63 20.46
C ALA A 552 27.26 17.53 20.32
N LEU A 553 27.59 16.35 20.88
CA LEU A 553 26.65 15.25 21.10
C LEU A 553 26.18 15.28 22.55
N MET A 554 24.90 15.18 22.79
CA MET A 554 24.29 14.80 24.04
C MET A 554 23.54 13.49 23.83
N LEU A 555 23.97 12.41 24.47
CA LEU A 555 23.40 11.09 24.40
C LEU A 555 23.06 10.59 25.81
N LYS A 556 21.82 10.19 26.03
CA LYS A 556 21.42 9.38 27.19
C LYS A 556 21.06 8.00 26.68
N THR A 557 21.75 6.97 27.20
CA THR A 557 21.41 5.59 26.85
C THR A 557 20.10 5.17 27.51
N ASP A 558 19.44 4.21 26.93
CA ASP A 558 18.30 3.51 27.54
C ASP A 558 18.77 2.50 28.62
N ALA A 559 17.80 1.85 29.27
CA ALA A 559 18.05 0.76 30.20
C ALA A 559 16.91 -0.25 30.17
N VAL A 560 17.23 -1.51 29.89
CA VAL A 560 16.31 -2.65 29.94
C VAL A 560 16.89 -3.67 30.91
N SER A 561 16.09 -4.08 31.91
CA SER A 561 16.58 -4.99 32.96
C SER A 561 17.09 -6.31 32.38
N GLY A 562 18.36 -6.63 32.67
CA GLY A 562 18.98 -7.89 32.24
C GLY A 562 19.50 -7.91 30.81
N ILE A 563 19.40 -6.81 30.06
CA ILE A 563 19.89 -6.70 28.68
C ILE A 563 20.85 -5.49 28.62
N PRO A 564 22.11 -5.67 28.21
CA PRO A 564 23.02 -4.54 27.95
C PRO A 564 22.42 -3.63 26.88
N ASN A 565 22.62 -2.32 26.98
CA ASN A 565 22.01 -1.39 26.01
C ASN A 565 22.59 -1.49 24.60
N GLY A 566 23.81 -2.02 24.42
CA GLY A 566 24.39 -2.22 23.07
C GLY A 566 24.67 -0.94 22.28
N ILE A 567 24.49 0.23 22.88
CA ILE A 567 24.59 1.51 22.18
C ILE A 567 26.07 1.86 21.92
N ARG A 568 26.33 2.20 20.66
CA ARG A 568 27.59 2.82 20.23
C ARG A 568 27.37 3.86 19.16
N TYR A 569 28.31 4.73 18.94
CA TYR A 569 28.25 5.66 17.82
C TYR A 569 29.59 5.81 17.11
N GLU A 570 29.50 6.26 15.87
CA GLU A 570 30.61 6.64 15.01
C GLU A 570 30.39 8.04 14.43
N VAL A 571 31.47 8.79 14.23
CA VAL A 571 31.50 9.94 13.34
C VAL A 571 32.39 9.56 12.18
N GLN A 572 31.83 9.59 10.98
CA GLN A 572 32.49 9.21 9.74
C GLN A 572 32.60 10.42 8.82
N ASP A 573 33.65 10.45 7.97
CA ASP A 573 33.73 11.40 6.86
C ASP A 573 32.86 10.99 5.67
N ALA A 574 32.96 11.74 4.57
CA ALA A 574 32.20 11.48 3.34
C ALA A 574 32.50 10.10 2.74
N ASP A 575 33.72 9.62 2.87
CA ASP A 575 34.19 8.33 2.34
C ASP A 575 33.87 7.15 3.27
N GLY A 576 33.38 7.43 4.49
CA GLY A 576 33.04 6.44 5.48
C GLY A 576 34.16 6.06 6.43
N TYR A 577 35.32 6.76 6.39
CA TYR A 577 36.36 6.57 7.37
C TYR A 577 35.93 7.06 8.76
N ILE A 578 36.14 6.20 9.76
CA ILE A 578 35.75 6.51 11.15
C ILE A 578 36.75 7.50 11.74
N ILE A 579 36.29 8.72 12.04
CA ILE A 579 37.05 9.78 12.70
C ILE A 579 37.01 9.61 14.22
N LYS A 580 35.86 9.19 14.72
CA LYS A 580 35.58 8.99 16.13
C LYS A 580 34.60 7.86 16.33
N GLU A 581 34.87 6.98 17.26
CA GLU A 581 33.91 5.97 17.72
C GLU A 581 33.89 5.91 19.25
N ARG A 582 32.75 5.52 19.81
CA ARG A 582 32.58 5.26 21.22
C ARG A 582 31.39 4.34 21.48
N GLY A 583 31.55 3.44 22.45
CA GLY A 583 30.53 2.49 22.86
C GLY A 583 30.78 1.95 24.26
N ASN A 584 30.23 0.79 24.58
CA ASN A 584 30.33 0.14 25.90
C ASN A 584 29.85 1.07 27.05
N PHE A 585 28.75 1.75 26.82
CA PHE A 585 28.15 2.63 27.81
C PHE A 585 27.39 1.84 28.88
N GLN A 586 27.31 2.40 30.07
CA GLN A 586 26.42 1.87 31.10
C GLN A 586 24.96 2.25 30.81
N ASP A 587 24.04 1.44 31.30
CA ASP A 587 22.60 1.68 31.20
C ASP A 587 22.21 3.02 31.83
N GLY A 588 21.40 3.82 31.14
CA GLY A 588 20.96 5.13 31.61
C GLY A 588 22.04 6.20 31.69
N ALA A 589 23.25 5.94 31.16
CA ALA A 589 24.37 6.89 31.20
C ALA A 589 24.08 8.14 30.36
N THR A 590 24.58 9.28 30.83
CA THR A 590 24.54 10.53 30.06
C THR A 590 25.92 10.86 29.54
N ILE A 591 26.09 10.83 28.25
CA ILE A 591 27.30 11.09 27.50
C ILE A 591 27.23 12.50 26.89
N ARG A 592 28.33 13.26 27.04
CA ARG A 592 28.52 14.55 26.39
C ARG A 592 29.87 14.53 25.71
N ASP A 593 29.86 14.54 24.37
CA ASP A 593 31.06 14.56 23.56
C ASP A 593 31.04 15.79 22.63
N THR A 594 32.24 16.27 22.31
CA THR A 594 32.39 17.33 21.29
C THR A 594 33.38 16.84 20.25
N PHE A 595 32.98 16.99 19.00
CA PHE A 595 33.78 16.66 17.82
C PHE A 595 34.39 17.96 17.28
N ASN A 596 35.70 17.98 17.04
CA ASN A 596 36.39 19.05 16.35
C ASN A 596 36.65 18.57 14.92
N LEU A 597 35.95 19.15 13.98
CA LEU A 597 35.89 18.73 12.58
C LEU A 597 36.36 19.86 11.68
N GLU A 598 37.03 19.51 10.60
CA GLU A 598 37.41 20.43 9.53
C GLU A 598 36.22 20.65 8.55
N ASP A 599 36.41 21.54 7.55
CA ASP A 599 35.43 21.72 6.51
C ASP A 599 35.23 20.40 5.74
N GLY A 600 33.97 19.96 5.63
CA GLY A 600 33.67 18.68 5.01
C GLY A 600 32.23 18.22 5.25
N CYS A 601 31.93 17.05 4.71
CA CYS A 601 30.67 16.35 4.97
C CYS A 601 30.90 15.16 5.89
N TYR A 602 30.03 14.99 6.86
CA TYR A 602 30.15 13.99 7.90
C TYR A 602 28.84 13.22 8.10
N ARG A 603 28.98 12.01 8.66
CA ARG A 603 27.86 11.20 9.11
C ARG A 603 28.05 10.86 10.57
N PHE A 604 27.08 11.19 11.39
CA PHE A 604 26.96 10.61 12.72
C PHE A 604 26.11 9.36 12.58
N VAL A 605 26.66 8.22 12.97
CA VAL A 605 25.97 6.93 12.94
C VAL A 605 25.84 6.44 14.39
N ILE A 606 24.62 6.19 14.82
CA ILE A 606 24.34 5.58 16.12
C ILE A 606 23.76 4.18 15.90
N TYR A 607 24.21 3.23 16.68
CA TYR A 607 23.82 1.83 16.60
C TYR A 607 23.22 1.36 17.92
N ASP A 608 22.26 0.47 17.83
CA ASP A 608 21.81 -0.41 18.90
C ASP A 608 22.07 -1.87 18.47
N GLU A 609 23.13 -2.46 19.04
CA GLU A 609 23.58 -3.83 18.72
C GLU A 609 22.95 -4.89 19.64
N ALA A 610 22.11 -4.48 20.60
CA ALA A 610 21.47 -5.39 21.55
C ALA A 610 20.05 -5.79 21.08
N LEU A 611 19.10 -4.88 21.23
CA LEU A 611 17.69 -5.14 20.89
C LEU A 611 17.31 -4.64 19.50
N GLY A 612 18.09 -3.68 18.97
CA GLY A 612 17.78 -3.05 17.70
C GLY A 612 16.55 -2.14 17.75
N ASP A 613 16.16 -1.64 18.94
CA ASP A 613 15.02 -0.74 19.13
C ASP A 613 15.44 0.74 19.28
N GLY A 614 16.72 0.99 19.19
CA GLY A 614 17.32 2.30 19.38
C GLY A 614 17.45 2.65 20.87
N LEU A 615 16.91 3.79 21.27
CA LEU A 615 16.94 4.27 22.65
C LEU A 615 15.52 4.36 23.24
N TYR A 616 14.55 3.71 22.63
CA TYR A 616 13.13 3.83 23.01
C TYR A 616 12.48 2.47 23.26
N PRO A 617 12.99 1.70 24.25
CA PRO A 617 12.46 0.38 24.52
C PRO A 617 10.98 0.44 24.93
N ILE A 618 10.23 -0.57 24.46
CA ILE A 618 8.78 -0.70 24.73
C ILE A 618 8.49 -1.55 25.97
N PHE A 619 9.49 -2.19 26.56
CA PHE A 619 9.33 -3.11 27.67
C PHE A 619 8.92 -2.39 28.96
N GLN A 620 8.06 -3.03 29.73
CA GLN A 620 7.61 -2.48 31.01
C GLN A 620 8.78 -2.38 31.99
N GLY A 621 8.93 -1.22 32.63
CA GLY A 621 10.02 -0.95 33.58
C GLY A 621 11.35 -0.51 32.93
N SER A 622 11.39 -0.39 31.59
CA SER A 622 12.55 0.16 30.90
C SER A 622 12.66 1.69 31.06
N THR A 623 13.90 2.19 30.94
CA THR A 623 14.16 3.64 30.90
C THR A 623 14.52 4.04 29.46
N ARG A 624 13.87 5.06 28.93
CA ARG A 624 14.11 5.59 27.58
C ARG A 624 15.31 6.52 27.57
N GLY A 625 16.09 6.41 26.50
CA GLY A 625 17.17 7.31 26.17
C GLY A 625 16.76 8.41 25.20
N PHE A 626 17.72 9.21 24.80
CA PHE A 626 17.59 10.21 23.75
C PHE A 626 18.97 10.66 23.26
N TYR A 627 19.03 11.31 22.10
CA TYR A 627 20.25 11.96 21.64
C TYR A 627 19.96 13.22 20.85
N SER A 628 20.93 14.11 20.84
CA SER A 628 20.91 15.32 20.03
C SER A 628 22.31 15.71 19.58
N LEU A 629 22.37 16.27 18.37
CA LEU A 629 23.58 16.83 17.77
C LEU A 629 23.33 18.31 17.49
N ARG A 630 24.28 19.17 17.91
CA ARG A 630 24.17 20.61 17.69
C ARG A 630 25.53 21.25 17.47
N GLU A 631 25.52 22.34 16.75
CA GLU A 631 26.64 23.24 16.61
C GLU A 631 27.02 23.88 17.96
N VAL A 632 28.30 23.97 18.26
CA VAL A 632 28.80 24.68 19.47
C VAL A 632 29.13 26.12 19.10
N GLY A 633 28.49 27.07 19.79
CA GLY A 633 28.66 28.50 19.53
C GLY A 633 27.81 29.06 18.41
N GLY A 634 27.02 28.20 17.74
CA GLY A 634 26.03 28.57 16.72
C GLY A 634 24.62 28.16 17.11
N SER A 635 23.65 28.43 16.21
CA SER A 635 22.23 28.12 16.41
C SER A 635 21.78 26.80 15.79
N THR A 636 22.61 26.14 14.96
CA THR A 636 22.21 24.98 14.19
C THR A 636 22.00 23.75 15.06
N ILE A 637 20.76 23.25 15.08
CA ILE A 637 20.41 21.93 15.59
C ILE A 637 20.46 20.97 14.41
N ILE A 638 21.47 20.08 14.42
CA ILE A 638 21.64 19.06 13.38
C ILE A 638 20.53 18.01 13.50
N PHE A 639 20.35 17.47 14.69
CA PHE A 639 19.33 16.49 15.03
C PHE A 639 18.93 16.56 16.50
N ASN A 640 17.65 16.27 16.79
CA ASN A 640 17.13 16.14 18.14
C ASN A 640 16.03 15.07 18.19
N SER A 641 16.31 13.93 18.80
CA SER A 641 15.34 12.84 18.94
C SER A 641 14.15 13.18 19.84
N GLN A 642 14.23 14.24 20.65
CA GLN A 642 13.16 14.74 21.51
C GLN A 642 12.30 15.82 20.83
N ALA A 643 12.56 16.15 19.57
CA ALA A 643 11.75 17.11 18.85
C ALA A 643 10.28 16.71 18.88
N ALA A 644 9.41 17.68 19.13
CA ALA A 644 7.96 17.45 19.08
C ALA A 644 7.53 17.07 17.67
N ASN A 645 6.73 16.03 17.56
CA ASN A 645 6.15 15.63 16.29
C ASN A 645 4.63 15.53 16.44
N TYR A 646 3.90 16.09 15.52
CA TYR A 646 2.44 16.16 15.32
C TYR A 646 1.64 15.07 16.07
N GLY A 647 1.42 15.25 17.39
CA GLY A 647 0.60 14.36 18.22
C GLY A 647 1.23 13.02 18.62
N GLN A 648 2.46 12.76 18.24
CA GLN A 648 3.20 11.56 18.66
C GLN A 648 3.89 11.75 20.02
N PRO A 649 4.21 10.65 20.74
CA PRO A 649 4.92 10.75 22.01
C PRO A 649 6.26 11.47 21.87
N SER A 650 6.62 12.31 22.83
CA SER A 650 7.92 12.97 22.87
C SER A 650 9.07 11.93 22.90
N GLY A 651 10.12 12.19 22.13
CA GLY A 651 11.31 11.34 22.08
C GLY A 651 11.18 10.09 21.18
N ILE A 652 10.09 9.92 20.47
CA ILE A 652 9.86 8.71 19.65
C ILE A 652 10.88 8.52 18.52
N TYR A 653 11.49 9.60 18.03
CA TYR A 653 12.60 9.49 17.07
C TYR A 653 13.86 8.82 17.61
N ALA A 654 13.90 8.53 18.92
CA ALA A 654 14.90 7.67 19.49
C ALA A 654 14.62 6.16 19.26
N SER A 655 13.45 5.78 18.76
CA SER A 655 13.14 4.41 18.29
C SER A 655 13.58 4.23 16.83
N PHE A 656 14.88 4.24 16.59
CA PHE A 656 15.46 4.27 15.24
C PHE A 656 15.77 2.89 14.65
N GLY A 657 15.46 1.82 15.35
CA GLY A 657 15.83 0.46 14.93
C GLY A 657 17.29 0.13 15.30
N ASP A 658 17.93 -0.67 14.48
CA ASP A 658 19.32 -1.12 14.72
C ASP A 658 20.36 -0.01 14.49
N ARG A 659 20.06 0.99 13.67
CA ARG A 659 20.94 2.14 13.43
C ARG A 659 20.19 3.34 12.84
N GLU A 660 20.79 4.52 13.06
CA GLU A 660 20.39 5.78 12.43
C GLU A 660 21.63 6.50 11.88
N ILE A 661 21.48 7.11 10.69
CA ILE A 661 22.54 7.88 10.05
C ILE A 661 22.08 9.33 9.91
N ILE A 662 22.80 10.25 10.55
CA ILE A 662 22.53 11.69 10.50
C ILE A 662 23.65 12.36 9.73
N PRO A 663 23.44 12.74 8.47
CA PRO A 663 24.42 13.49 7.69
C PRO A 663 24.42 14.96 8.09
N PHE A 664 25.60 15.59 8.10
CA PHE A 664 25.75 17.04 8.30
C PHE A 664 27.02 17.55 7.62
N ARG A 665 27.07 18.84 7.44
CA ARG A 665 28.21 19.51 6.80
C ARG A 665 28.82 20.53 7.73
N VAL A 666 30.15 20.70 7.64
CA VAL A 666 30.91 21.75 8.29
C VAL A 666 31.52 22.63 7.21
N ASN A 667 31.31 23.94 7.29
CA ASN A 667 32.02 24.92 6.47
C ASN A 667 32.26 26.19 7.30
N MET A 668 33.43 26.28 7.89
CA MET A 668 33.82 27.39 8.76
C MET A 668 34.05 28.70 8.01
N ASN A 669 34.19 28.63 6.67
CA ASN A 669 34.32 29.78 5.80
C ASN A 669 32.95 30.21 5.21
N ALA A 670 31.90 29.46 5.48
CA ALA A 670 30.56 29.91 5.12
C ALA A 670 30.30 31.17 5.94
N VAL A 671 30.31 32.34 5.27
CA VAL A 671 29.76 33.55 5.88
C VAL A 671 28.32 33.21 6.21
N SER A 672 28.03 33.08 7.51
CA SER A 672 26.62 33.08 7.91
C SER A 672 26.10 34.42 7.46
N ILE A 673 25.36 34.43 6.38
CA ILE A 673 24.39 35.47 6.20
C ILE A 673 23.42 35.19 7.34
N ASP A 674 23.67 35.85 8.46
CA ASP A 674 22.71 35.96 9.55
C ASP A 674 21.57 36.85 9.00
N GLU A 675 20.81 36.26 8.09
CA GLU A 675 19.44 36.66 7.98
C GLU A 675 18.84 36.21 9.30
N GLY A 676 18.56 37.19 10.17
CA GLY A 676 17.78 37.00 11.37
C GLY A 676 16.40 36.43 11.03
N ILE A 677 16.37 35.16 10.66
CA ILE A 677 15.19 34.42 10.31
C ILE A 677 14.96 33.43 11.43
N ASN A 678 14.15 33.87 12.37
CA ASN A 678 13.30 32.98 13.11
C ASN A 678 12.64 31.99 12.13
N ASP A 679 12.88 30.69 12.34
CA ASP A 679 12.10 29.58 11.81
C ASP A 679 11.51 29.83 10.40
N VAL A 680 12.34 29.82 9.35
CA VAL A 680 11.82 29.91 7.98
C VAL A 680 11.38 28.50 7.57
N SER A 681 10.15 28.18 7.89
CA SER A 681 9.40 27.24 7.11
C SER A 681 9.47 27.69 5.65
N VAL A 682 9.85 26.79 4.73
CA VAL A 682 9.77 27.07 3.29
C VAL A 682 8.40 27.69 3.00
N PRO A 683 8.35 28.85 2.36
CA PRO A 683 7.07 29.50 2.10
C PRO A 683 6.14 28.55 1.37
N THR A 684 5.02 28.24 1.97
CA THR A 684 4.03 27.30 1.40
C THR A 684 2.69 28.00 1.24
N LEU A 685 1.96 27.58 0.21
CA LEU A 685 0.65 28.11 -0.12
C LEU A 685 -0.39 27.00 0.05
N ASN A 686 -1.20 27.12 1.10
CA ASN A 686 -2.33 26.22 1.33
C ASN A 686 -3.60 26.86 0.76
N ILE A 687 -4.40 26.06 0.07
CA ILE A 687 -5.67 26.50 -0.51
C ILE A 687 -6.74 25.48 -0.16
N ALA A 688 -7.77 25.87 0.57
CA ALA A 688 -8.84 24.98 1.03
C ALA A 688 -10.22 25.67 1.00
N PRO A 689 -11.29 24.96 0.60
CA PRO A 689 -11.30 23.60 0.08
C PRO A 689 -10.68 23.50 -1.33
N ASN A 690 -10.02 22.37 -1.59
CA ASN A 690 -9.47 22.08 -2.91
C ASN A 690 -9.67 20.59 -3.22
N PRO A 691 -10.55 20.20 -4.17
CA PRO A 691 -11.35 21.06 -5.06
C PRO A 691 -12.38 21.95 -4.36
N THR A 692 -12.72 23.10 -4.98
CA THR A 692 -13.84 23.94 -4.56
C THR A 692 -15.05 23.73 -5.47
N LEU A 693 -16.21 23.42 -4.88
CA LEU A 693 -17.50 23.31 -5.58
C LEU A 693 -18.21 24.66 -5.64
N SER A 694 -18.08 25.46 -4.60
CA SER A 694 -18.69 26.81 -4.52
C SER A 694 -17.96 27.87 -5.33
N GLY A 695 -16.80 27.56 -5.88
CA GLY A 695 -15.89 28.52 -6.49
C GLY A 695 -15.15 29.41 -5.48
N ILE A 696 -15.38 29.24 -4.19
CA ILE A 696 -14.71 29.99 -3.12
C ILE A 696 -13.79 29.07 -2.34
N ALA A 697 -12.56 29.50 -2.13
CA ALA A 697 -11.58 28.84 -1.29
C ALA A 697 -10.83 29.87 -0.45
N ASN A 698 -10.27 29.47 0.67
CA ASN A 698 -9.39 30.29 1.47
C ASN A 698 -7.93 29.96 1.18
N LEU A 699 -7.15 30.97 0.91
CA LEU A 699 -5.72 30.91 0.70
C LEU A 699 -5.00 31.24 2.00
N GLN A 700 -3.95 30.47 2.30
CA GLN A 700 -3.09 30.72 3.45
C GLN A 700 -1.62 30.61 3.04
N LEU A 701 -0.92 31.73 3.08
CA LEU A 701 0.53 31.81 2.88
C LEU A 701 1.24 31.60 4.22
N LEU A 702 2.03 30.56 4.33
CA LEU A 702 2.81 30.22 5.50
C LEU A 702 4.30 30.43 5.23
N GLY A 703 5.09 30.70 6.28
CA GLY A 703 6.54 30.76 6.17
C GLY A 703 7.11 32.04 5.54
N MET A 704 6.31 33.09 5.35
CA MET A 704 6.78 34.41 4.90
C MET A 704 6.69 35.46 6.02
N PRO A 705 7.67 36.38 6.11
CA PRO A 705 7.58 37.53 7.00
C PRO A 705 6.33 38.35 6.70
N ARG A 706 5.76 38.96 7.74
CA ARG A 706 4.59 39.87 7.60
C ARG A 706 4.97 41.18 6.96
N ASP A 707 3.96 41.90 6.48
CA ASP A 707 4.02 43.30 5.99
C ASP A 707 4.98 43.50 4.78
N LEU A 708 5.17 42.44 3.98
CA LEU A 708 5.84 42.55 2.69
C LEU A 708 4.81 42.73 1.57
N GLU A 709 5.09 43.67 0.67
CA GLU A 709 4.27 43.86 -0.54
C GLU A 709 4.59 42.76 -1.58
N GLY A 710 3.57 42.20 -2.20
CA GLY A 710 3.63 41.19 -3.21
C GLY A 710 2.48 41.26 -4.21
N THR A 711 2.52 40.39 -5.19
CA THR A 711 1.48 40.25 -6.21
C THR A 711 0.89 38.86 -6.19
N ILE A 712 -0.44 38.76 -6.14
CA ILE A 712 -1.15 37.51 -6.37
C ILE A 712 -1.65 37.43 -7.81
N GLN A 713 -1.52 36.31 -8.44
CA GLN A 713 -2.09 36.00 -9.76
C GLN A 713 -2.85 34.64 -9.70
N ILE A 714 -4.00 34.61 -10.38
CA ILE A 714 -4.69 33.35 -10.69
C ILE A 714 -4.55 33.12 -12.19
N VAL A 715 -3.98 31.97 -12.56
CA VAL A 715 -3.61 31.62 -13.93
C VAL A 715 -4.34 30.34 -14.34
N SER A 716 -5.01 30.36 -15.49
CA SER A 716 -5.68 29.18 -16.04
C SER A 716 -4.69 28.12 -16.51
N SER A 717 -5.17 26.90 -16.78
CA SER A 717 -4.37 25.78 -17.31
C SER A 717 -3.67 26.05 -18.65
N ILE A 718 -4.15 27.03 -19.41
CA ILE A 718 -3.54 27.47 -20.68
C ILE A 718 -2.61 28.68 -20.50
N GLY A 719 -2.28 29.06 -19.24
CA GLY A 719 -1.36 30.14 -18.95
C GLY A 719 -1.94 31.57 -18.98
N GLN A 720 -3.26 31.70 -19.15
CA GLN A 720 -3.92 33.00 -19.14
C GLN A 720 -4.07 33.53 -17.71
N VAL A 721 -3.64 34.75 -17.42
CA VAL A 721 -3.87 35.43 -16.14
C VAL A 721 -5.33 35.84 -16.06
N MET A 722 -6.06 35.25 -15.14
CA MET A 722 -7.48 35.47 -14.91
C MET A 722 -7.73 36.59 -13.87
N PHE A 723 -6.82 36.72 -12.92
CA PHE A 723 -6.85 37.71 -11.85
C PHE A 723 -5.44 38.12 -11.45
N GLN A 724 -5.24 39.38 -11.10
CA GLN A 724 -4.00 39.89 -10.54
C GLN A 724 -4.28 41.07 -9.62
N GLU A 725 -3.66 41.04 -8.44
CA GLU A 725 -3.80 42.14 -7.44
C GLU A 725 -2.49 42.25 -6.63
N THR A 726 -2.25 43.47 -6.10
CA THR A 726 -1.17 43.69 -5.13
C THR A 726 -1.70 43.42 -3.73
N ILE A 727 -0.99 42.61 -2.96
CA ILE A 727 -1.37 42.19 -1.62
C ILE A 727 -0.21 42.36 -0.65
N SER A 728 -0.50 42.41 0.65
CA SER A 728 0.53 42.25 1.67
C SER A 728 0.64 40.75 2.08
N THR A 729 1.82 40.29 2.52
CA THR A 729 1.97 38.94 3.07
C THR A 729 1.13 38.74 4.32
N THR A 730 0.74 39.76 5.02
CA THR A 730 -0.19 39.72 6.16
C THR A 730 -1.61 39.36 5.70
N ASP A 731 -2.10 39.99 4.63
CA ASP A 731 -3.40 39.69 4.05
C ASP A 731 -3.42 38.24 3.49
N ALA A 732 -2.34 37.81 2.86
CA ALA A 732 -2.19 36.45 2.31
C ALA A 732 -2.14 35.38 3.39
N GLN A 733 -2.02 35.70 4.68
CA GLN A 733 -2.11 34.68 5.75
C GLN A 733 -3.52 34.09 5.90
N SER A 734 -4.55 34.76 5.43
CA SER A 734 -5.92 34.24 5.32
C SER A 734 -6.74 35.16 4.40
N MET A 735 -6.78 34.84 3.11
CA MET A 735 -7.59 35.64 2.17
C MET A 735 -8.48 34.71 1.32
N PRO A 736 -9.72 35.11 1.01
CA PRO A 736 -10.60 34.39 0.14
C PRO A 736 -10.13 34.48 -1.32
N ILE A 737 -10.12 33.36 -2.04
CA ILE A 737 -10.02 33.29 -3.51
C ILE A 737 -11.42 33.06 -4.04
N ASN A 738 -11.84 33.86 -5.01
CA ASN A 738 -13.12 33.71 -5.67
C ASN A 738 -12.92 33.31 -7.14
N LEU A 739 -13.34 32.10 -7.48
CA LEU A 739 -13.35 31.53 -8.84
C LEU A 739 -14.77 31.42 -9.41
N GLN A 740 -15.78 32.01 -8.73
CA GLN A 740 -17.14 32.01 -9.25
C GLN A 740 -17.22 32.74 -10.59
N GLY A 741 -17.86 32.08 -11.54
CA GLY A 741 -17.93 32.57 -12.92
C GLY A 741 -16.75 32.19 -13.80
N TYR A 742 -15.73 31.50 -13.27
CA TYR A 742 -14.68 30.90 -14.08
C TYR A 742 -15.08 29.48 -14.50
N PRO A 743 -14.65 29.01 -15.66
CA PRO A 743 -14.90 27.63 -16.07
C PRO A 743 -14.37 26.59 -15.09
N SER A 744 -15.01 25.42 -15.03
CA SER A 744 -14.45 24.27 -14.29
C SER A 744 -13.07 23.91 -14.84
N GLY A 745 -12.09 23.70 -13.93
CA GLY A 745 -10.73 23.40 -14.33
C GLY A 745 -9.70 23.63 -13.24
N ALA A 746 -8.44 23.42 -13.60
CA ALA A 746 -7.29 23.67 -12.75
C ALA A 746 -6.77 25.11 -12.92
N TYR A 747 -6.51 25.78 -11.80
CA TYR A 747 -5.93 27.12 -11.76
C TYR A 747 -4.68 27.12 -10.90
N ALA A 748 -3.63 27.79 -11.38
CA ALA A 748 -2.44 28.06 -10.58
C ALA A 748 -2.62 29.40 -9.87
N VAL A 749 -2.48 29.40 -8.55
CA VAL A 749 -2.42 30.64 -7.74
C VAL A 749 -0.94 30.90 -7.46
N ARG A 750 -0.45 32.05 -7.88
CA ARG A 750 0.94 32.48 -7.73
C ARG A 750 1.01 33.72 -6.85
N ILE A 751 1.85 33.67 -5.82
CA ILE A 751 2.18 34.86 -5.02
C ILE A 751 3.65 35.15 -5.22
N THR A 752 3.96 36.36 -5.69
CA THR A 752 5.32 36.84 -5.90
C THR A 752 5.63 37.95 -4.89
N VAL A 753 6.63 37.72 -4.04
CA VAL A 753 7.11 38.65 -3.03
C VAL A 753 8.62 38.79 -3.16
N LYS A 754 9.11 40.04 -3.35
CA LYS A 754 10.56 40.28 -3.49
C LYS A 754 11.29 39.36 -4.48
N GLY A 755 10.62 39.00 -5.59
CA GLY A 755 11.19 38.13 -6.63
C GLY A 755 11.08 36.62 -6.36
N VAL A 756 10.59 36.21 -5.19
CA VAL A 756 10.27 34.81 -4.89
C VAL A 756 8.82 34.54 -5.28
N THR A 757 8.58 33.53 -6.11
CA THR A 757 7.22 33.11 -6.51
C THR A 757 6.86 31.78 -5.88
N ILE A 758 5.77 31.75 -5.12
CA ILE A 758 5.17 30.57 -4.52
C ILE A 758 3.92 30.22 -5.33
N THR A 759 3.76 28.96 -5.71
CA THR A 759 2.64 28.51 -6.53
C THR A 759 1.85 27.42 -5.82
N GLY A 760 0.55 27.59 -5.70
CA GLY A 760 -0.41 26.57 -5.30
C GLY A 760 -1.38 26.26 -6.44
N MET A 761 -1.90 25.05 -6.50
CA MET A 761 -2.92 24.65 -7.47
C MET A 761 -4.29 24.55 -6.78
N ILE A 762 -5.33 25.00 -7.48
CA ILE A 762 -6.73 24.85 -7.05
C ILE A 762 -7.57 24.27 -8.19
N MET A 763 -8.38 23.30 -7.86
CA MET A 763 -9.39 22.74 -8.76
C MET A 763 -10.73 23.38 -8.49
N HIS A 764 -11.32 23.95 -9.52
CA HIS A 764 -12.68 24.51 -9.49
C HIS A 764 -13.61 23.58 -10.26
N ASN A 765 -14.61 23.06 -9.59
CA ASN A 765 -15.68 22.27 -10.19
C ASN A 765 -16.97 23.10 -10.07
N ALA A 766 -17.27 23.90 -11.11
CA ALA A 766 -18.56 24.59 -11.17
C ALA A 766 -19.68 23.56 -11.28
N GLU A 767 -20.73 23.69 -10.45
CA GLU A 767 -21.94 22.86 -10.55
C GLU A 767 -22.68 23.09 -11.86
#